data_ea39c3522c5bc07817a989c0a6d1f4aa
#
_entry.id   ea39c3522c5bc07817a989c0a6d1f4aa
#
_cell.length_a   1.000
_cell.length_b   1.000
_cell.length_c   1.000
_cell.angle_alpha   90.00
_cell.angle_beta   90.00
_cell.angle_gamma   90.00
#
_symmetry.space_group_name_H-M   'P 1'
#
loop_
_entity.id
_entity.type
_entity.pdbx_description
1 polymer ?
#
loop_
_entity_poly.entity_id
_entity_poly.type
_entity_poly.pdbx_seq_one_letter_code
_entity_poly.pdbx_strand_id
1 'polypeptide(L)'
;MQTGRVRGFKVSILWAGIAIALAVPMAAGAKTAVQSFVLQCSPGCDAAAAAIRQIPGARVDQVYQNVPGLAVTLPVSAVPAVQGRSDVVGMTKDILVSLPPPADVQNLPAASSTQVLSATQLPGFIGARPADYSFNNDLIGASALQSQGFLGNGVVVADIDSGTANNPTVVPALAGTVIGGESFVPGDPVASATSTLNNPHGTETGSMIAAHAIFLFANTSTLVQSLQVHAPSSVIPCSVLGCPTNLSGVPMIGVAPAASIYAIKVFPSTSNSTSTSIILAGMDRAITLRRNFNNGMPSVPTNPGCGGENNPCVFNSLPIQVVNLSLGGGTLFAGQDLEDQLTLQMLQAGITVAVSSGNDGPGSMTVGSPGTGFGSLTVGAASTAAHERVLRDLQFGLGIGLLWRPFSGLQTATFSSRGPLPDGRVGIGVSANGLASFVQQANGGISLASGTSFSAPTVSGAAAILRQKFPAATATQIRNALASSANAVAFADNSGAVDRGNGLLNVSAAAAKLTAGNVSPLLPFGLGLPSIPLNLLLLGITPVNFNGNTSTTHLSNLKPGQMAQLYVLTQDSIDDLSVTIKNVTPALPPASQNQLFGDDVFVTVNDAYTSFAVTRAAGFIVADTTFDVPLPLAGLVRVSVQGDSTNAGNVACDVVIQRHNASLNAPTSVGKIKQGQDTAVRIQVPAGTSQLSFLLSWLLEWGNYPTNDIDLVLEDPSGNFIFDGATLSTPERATVANPAPGVWTAHIQGFQINALFNVFNSDIWTLRASADGHRLSPLP
;
A
#
# COMPACT_ATOMS: atom_id res chain seq x y z
N MET A 1 -36.14 34.77 -5.03
CA MET A 1 -36.99 33.67 -4.56
C MET A 1 -36.75 32.47 -5.46
N GLN A 2 -36.11 31.52 -4.99
CA GLN A 2 -36.03 30.08 -5.23
C GLN A 2 -34.62 29.59 -4.90
N THR A 3 -34.55 28.90 -3.80
CA THR A 3 -33.35 28.25 -3.28
C THR A 3 -32.97 27.07 -4.16
N GLY A 4 -32.01 27.23 -5.04
CA GLY A 4 -31.40 26.15 -5.80
C GLY A 4 -30.40 25.40 -4.93
N ARG A 5 -30.76 24.21 -4.50
CA ARG A 5 -29.83 23.25 -3.85
C ARG A 5 -28.73 22.91 -4.84
N VAL A 6 -27.53 23.36 -4.51
CA VAL A 6 -26.29 22.87 -5.15
C VAL A 6 -26.18 21.37 -4.81
N ARG A 7 -26.30 20.51 -5.81
CA ARG A 7 -25.95 19.09 -5.68
C ARG A 7 -24.45 19.02 -5.54
N GLY A 8 -23.99 18.86 -4.30
CA GLY A 8 -22.60 18.48 -4.04
C GLY A 8 -22.30 17.15 -4.78
N PHE A 9 -21.29 17.17 -5.60
CA PHE A 9 -20.67 15.95 -6.08
C PHE A 9 -20.15 15.21 -4.84
N LYS A 10 -20.87 14.16 -4.43
CA LYS A 10 -20.34 13.18 -3.51
C LYS A 10 -19.25 12.43 -4.27
N VAL A 11 -18.00 12.80 -4.06
CA VAL A 11 -16.92 11.85 -4.19
C VAL A 11 -17.29 10.74 -3.20
N SER A 12 -17.73 9.62 -3.73
CA SER A 12 -17.97 8.43 -2.90
C SER A 12 -16.59 7.93 -2.48
N ILE A 13 -16.08 8.51 -1.40
CA ILE A 13 -15.03 7.87 -0.62
C ILE A 13 -15.72 6.66 0.00
N LEU A 14 -15.52 5.49 -0.60
CA LEU A 14 -15.93 4.24 0.01
C LEU A 14 -15.12 4.13 1.30
N TRP A 15 -15.81 4.29 2.41
CA TRP A 15 -15.35 3.89 3.71
C TRP A 15 -15.17 2.38 3.70
N ALA A 16 -13.96 1.89 3.46
CA ALA A 16 -13.56 0.56 3.85
C ALA A 16 -13.12 0.62 5.32
N GLY A 17 -14.05 1.02 6.18
CA GLY A 17 -13.95 0.73 7.60
C GLY A 17 -14.11 -0.78 7.74
N ILE A 18 -13.05 -1.49 8.11
CA ILE A 18 -13.15 -2.88 8.55
C ILE A 18 -13.75 -2.87 9.96
N ALA A 19 -15.07 -2.65 10.05
CA ALA A 19 -15.85 -3.09 11.18
C ALA A 19 -16.48 -4.41 10.76
N ILE A 20 -15.74 -5.52 10.92
CA ILE A 20 -16.38 -6.84 10.91
C ILE A 20 -16.96 -7.06 12.30
N ALA A 21 -18.14 -6.50 12.53
CA ALA A 21 -19.02 -6.97 13.59
C ALA A 21 -19.54 -8.34 13.16
N LEU A 22 -18.91 -9.41 13.60
CA LEU A 22 -19.52 -10.73 13.65
C LEU A 22 -20.50 -10.76 14.82
N ALA A 23 -21.69 -10.18 14.62
CA ALA A 23 -22.83 -10.53 15.44
C ALA A 23 -23.27 -11.95 15.08
N VAL A 24 -22.75 -12.92 15.82
CA VAL A 24 -23.28 -14.28 15.80
C VAL A 24 -24.38 -14.36 16.87
N PRO A 25 -25.64 -14.67 16.53
CA PRO A 25 -26.64 -14.97 17.56
C PRO A 25 -26.23 -16.24 18.29
N MET A 26 -26.05 -16.18 19.60
CA MET A 26 -25.87 -17.34 20.45
C MET A 26 -27.14 -18.18 20.47
N ALA A 27 -27.14 -19.30 19.73
CA ALA A 27 -28.05 -20.42 19.94
C ALA A 27 -27.25 -21.63 20.40
N ALA A 28 -27.62 -22.16 21.54
CA ALA A 28 -27.21 -23.30 22.28
C ALA A 28 -26.35 -24.36 21.55
N GLY A 29 -25.11 -24.46 22.00
CA GLY A 29 -24.11 -25.42 21.56
C GLY A 29 -22.78 -24.66 21.46
N ALA A 30 -22.10 -24.44 22.59
CA ALA A 30 -20.84 -23.71 22.65
C ALA A 30 -19.76 -24.38 21.78
N LYS A 31 -19.72 -24.06 20.49
CA LYS A 31 -18.48 -24.20 19.74
C LYS A 31 -17.51 -23.19 20.38
N THR A 32 -16.43 -23.69 20.97
CA THR A 32 -15.35 -22.87 21.50
C THR A 32 -14.94 -21.90 20.39
N ALA A 33 -15.08 -20.58 20.62
CA ALA A 33 -14.67 -19.58 19.65
C ALA A 33 -13.18 -19.79 19.34
N VAL A 34 -12.83 -19.86 18.07
CA VAL A 34 -11.45 -20.01 17.61
C VAL A 34 -11.01 -18.75 16.86
N GLN A 35 -9.73 -18.44 16.93
CA GLN A 35 -9.13 -17.30 16.24
C GLN A 35 -7.79 -17.72 15.63
N SER A 36 -7.43 -17.14 14.48
CA SER A 36 -6.18 -17.41 13.77
C SER A 36 -5.13 -16.39 14.11
N PHE A 37 -3.88 -16.84 14.23
CA PHE A 37 -2.73 -16.04 14.59
C PHE A 37 -1.50 -16.43 13.77
N VAL A 38 -0.60 -15.48 13.61
CA VAL A 38 0.77 -15.68 13.15
C VAL A 38 1.70 -15.53 14.34
N LEU A 39 2.50 -16.55 14.61
CA LEU A 39 3.46 -16.59 15.72
C LEU A 39 4.87 -16.44 15.19
N GLN A 40 5.69 -15.68 15.91
CA GLN A 40 7.13 -15.62 15.76
C GLN A 40 7.79 -16.34 16.93
N CYS A 41 8.76 -17.18 16.66
CA CYS A 41 9.42 -18.00 17.68
C CYS A 41 10.92 -17.72 17.77
N SER A 42 11.54 -18.13 18.90
CA SER A 42 12.98 -18.10 19.08
C SER A 42 13.42 -19.25 20.03
N PRO A 43 14.42 -20.05 19.67
CA PRO A 43 15.28 -20.02 18.47
C PRO A 43 14.62 -20.62 17.22
N GLY A 44 13.46 -21.25 17.31
CA GLY A 44 12.67 -21.84 16.24
C GLY A 44 11.30 -22.25 16.74
N CYS A 45 10.41 -22.70 15.83
CA CYS A 45 9.01 -22.92 16.14
C CYS A 45 8.64 -24.39 16.47
N ASP A 46 9.55 -25.36 16.43
CA ASP A 46 9.21 -26.77 16.59
C ASP A 46 8.58 -27.09 17.94
N ALA A 47 9.13 -26.54 19.03
CA ALA A 47 8.62 -26.75 20.37
C ALA A 47 7.24 -26.10 20.57
N ALA A 48 7.04 -24.89 20.05
CA ALA A 48 5.75 -24.21 20.06
C ALA A 48 4.71 -24.99 19.25
N ALA A 49 5.05 -25.44 18.03
CA ALA A 49 4.17 -26.23 17.17
C ALA A 49 3.76 -27.55 17.83
N ALA A 50 4.72 -28.26 18.46
CA ALA A 50 4.44 -29.52 19.18
C ALA A 50 3.49 -29.27 20.36
N ALA A 51 3.70 -28.25 21.14
CA ALA A 51 2.85 -27.91 22.27
C ALA A 51 1.42 -27.47 21.82
N ILE A 52 1.30 -26.66 20.78
CA ILE A 52 0.02 -26.21 20.26
C ILE A 52 -0.82 -27.38 19.75
N ARG A 53 -0.21 -28.37 19.09
CA ARG A 53 -0.92 -29.58 18.63
C ARG A 53 -1.51 -30.41 19.76
N GLN A 54 -1.09 -30.25 21.04
CA GLN A 54 -1.66 -30.89 22.20
C GLN A 54 -2.85 -30.17 22.80
N ILE A 55 -3.11 -28.93 22.39
CA ILE A 55 -4.24 -28.13 22.89
C ILE A 55 -5.52 -28.56 22.18
N PRO A 56 -6.57 -29.02 22.91
CA PRO A 56 -7.83 -29.42 22.29
C PRO A 56 -8.45 -28.28 21.49
N GLY A 57 -8.76 -28.54 20.22
CA GLY A 57 -9.34 -27.55 19.30
C GLY A 57 -8.35 -26.57 18.68
N ALA A 58 -7.07 -26.63 19.03
CA ALA A 58 -6.03 -25.87 18.34
C ALA A 58 -5.51 -26.60 17.10
N ARG A 59 -5.01 -25.81 16.14
CA ARG A 59 -4.41 -26.34 14.91
C ARG A 59 -3.18 -25.51 14.54
N VAL A 60 -2.13 -26.19 14.07
CA VAL A 60 -1.00 -25.56 13.36
C VAL A 60 -1.31 -25.64 11.88
N ASP A 61 -1.60 -24.49 11.28
CA ASP A 61 -2.03 -24.37 9.89
C ASP A 61 -0.84 -24.39 8.92
N GLN A 62 0.27 -23.70 9.31
CA GLN A 62 1.48 -23.58 8.51
C GLN A 62 2.72 -23.48 9.42
N VAL A 63 3.83 -24.07 8.95
CA VAL A 63 5.17 -23.87 9.51
C VAL A 63 6.03 -23.29 8.39
N TYR A 64 6.58 -22.10 8.57
CA TYR A 64 7.41 -21.48 7.55
C TYR A 64 8.83 -22.02 7.60
N GLN A 65 9.48 -22.16 6.43
CA GLN A 65 10.81 -22.78 6.33
C GLN A 65 11.93 -21.75 6.40
N ASN A 66 11.66 -20.52 5.99
CA ASN A 66 12.71 -19.49 5.81
C ASN A 66 12.66 -18.39 6.87
N VAL A 67 11.69 -18.43 7.76
CA VAL A 67 11.57 -17.60 8.97
C VAL A 67 11.08 -18.45 10.14
N PRO A 68 11.44 -18.10 11.40
CA PRO A 68 10.96 -18.81 12.58
C PRO A 68 9.52 -18.43 12.92
N GLY A 69 8.57 -18.85 12.10
CA GLY A 69 7.17 -18.48 12.19
C GLY A 69 6.20 -19.65 12.00
N LEU A 70 5.01 -19.51 12.58
CA LEU A 70 3.87 -20.43 12.47
C LEU A 70 2.59 -19.66 12.17
N ALA A 71 1.70 -20.23 11.35
CA ALA A 71 0.29 -19.89 11.37
C ALA A 71 -0.49 -20.93 12.18
N VAL A 72 -1.37 -20.44 13.06
CA VAL A 72 -2.13 -21.31 13.98
C VAL A 72 -3.57 -20.83 14.12
N THR A 73 -4.49 -21.77 14.36
CA THR A 73 -5.84 -21.49 14.80
C THR A 73 -5.99 -22.00 16.23
N LEU A 74 -6.38 -21.10 17.16
CA LEU A 74 -6.45 -21.37 18.59
C LEU A 74 -7.85 -21.14 19.14
N PRO A 75 -8.31 -21.97 20.10
CA PRO A 75 -9.41 -21.57 20.98
C PRO A 75 -9.05 -20.29 21.72
N VAL A 76 -9.96 -19.34 21.81
CA VAL A 76 -9.74 -18.05 22.50
C VAL A 76 -9.23 -18.25 23.93
N SER A 77 -9.73 -19.27 24.64
CA SER A 77 -9.27 -19.63 25.99
C SER A 77 -7.81 -20.10 26.07
N ALA A 78 -7.22 -20.54 24.96
CA ALA A 78 -5.83 -20.99 24.91
C ALA A 78 -4.83 -19.88 24.57
N VAL A 79 -5.31 -18.75 24.08
CA VAL A 79 -4.47 -17.61 23.63
C VAL A 79 -3.49 -17.15 24.71
N PRO A 80 -3.89 -16.87 25.98
CA PRO A 80 -2.95 -16.41 27.00
C PRO A 80 -1.84 -17.44 27.31
N ALA A 81 -2.17 -18.73 27.26
CA ALA A 81 -1.19 -19.79 27.52
C ALA A 81 -0.15 -19.91 26.40
N VAL A 82 -0.55 -19.67 25.15
CA VAL A 82 0.37 -19.66 23.99
C VAL A 82 1.22 -18.41 23.99
N GLN A 83 0.64 -17.24 24.26
CA GLN A 83 1.37 -15.96 24.38
C GLN A 83 2.39 -15.97 25.50
N GLY A 84 2.09 -16.60 26.63
CA GLY A 84 2.97 -16.70 27.80
C GLY A 84 4.15 -17.67 27.66
N ARG A 85 4.29 -18.35 26.52
CA ARG A 85 5.40 -19.28 26.27
C ARG A 85 6.71 -18.53 26.04
N SER A 86 7.79 -19.05 26.61
CA SER A 86 9.14 -18.46 26.48
C SER A 86 9.74 -18.60 25.06
N ASP A 87 9.24 -19.53 24.25
CA ASP A 87 9.67 -19.75 22.86
C ASP A 87 8.80 -19.01 21.84
N VAL A 88 7.74 -18.32 22.25
CA VAL A 88 6.94 -17.41 21.42
C VAL A 88 7.36 -15.97 21.75
N VAL A 89 8.00 -15.30 20.79
CA VAL A 89 8.54 -13.95 20.95
C VAL A 89 7.66 -12.88 20.31
N GLY A 90 6.71 -13.28 19.46
CA GLY A 90 5.69 -12.41 18.86
C GLY A 90 4.45 -13.23 18.51
N MET A 91 3.29 -12.59 18.63
CA MET A 91 2.01 -13.17 18.24
C MET A 91 1.11 -12.06 17.74
N THR A 92 0.68 -12.15 16.50
CA THR A 92 -0.22 -11.19 15.86
C THR A 92 -1.47 -11.92 15.37
N LYS A 93 -2.60 -11.21 15.32
CA LYS A 93 -3.80 -11.77 14.67
C LYS A 93 -3.47 -12.05 13.20
N ASP A 94 -3.98 -13.15 12.66
CA ASP A 94 -3.93 -13.40 11.22
C ASP A 94 -4.98 -12.52 10.56
N ILE A 95 -4.56 -11.30 10.20
CA ILE A 95 -5.44 -10.27 9.67
C ILE A 95 -5.74 -10.51 8.19
N LEU A 96 -6.87 -9.96 7.73
CA LEU A 96 -7.18 -9.89 6.32
C LEU A 96 -6.39 -8.75 5.68
N VAL A 97 -5.61 -9.10 4.69
CA VAL A 97 -4.93 -8.17 3.78
C VAL A 97 -5.74 -8.10 2.50
N SER A 98 -6.13 -6.92 2.12
CA SER A 98 -6.85 -6.71 0.86
C SER A 98 -5.90 -6.23 -0.23
N LEU A 99 -6.09 -6.73 -1.46
CA LEU A 99 -5.54 -6.04 -2.62
C LEU A 99 -6.03 -4.60 -2.53
N PRO A 100 -5.14 -3.60 -2.58
CA PRO A 100 -5.60 -2.22 -2.60
C PRO A 100 -6.57 -2.07 -3.77
N PRO A 101 -7.80 -1.57 -3.55
CA PRO A 101 -8.67 -1.30 -4.67
C PRO A 101 -7.89 -0.39 -5.62
N PRO A 102 -7.92 -0.65 -6.93
CA PRO A 102 -7.27 0.25 -7.88
C PRO A 102 -7.81 1.65 -7.60
N ALA A 103 -6.90 2.61 -7.44
CA ALA A 103 -7.27 3.99 -7.11
C ALA A 103 -8.19 4.60 -8.19
N ASP A 104 -8.08 4.10 -9.42
CA ASP A 104 -8.96 4.43 -10.54
C ASP A 104 -8.86 3.32 -11.61
N VAL A 105 -9.98 2.87 -12.15
CA VAL A 105 -10.03 1.89 -13.24
C VAL A 105 -10.99 2.36 -14.32
N GLN A 106 -10.52 2.36 -15.56
CA GLN A 106 -11.31 2.60 -16.74
C GLN A 106 -11.24 1.40 -17.66
N ASN A 107 -12.31 0.61 -17.75
CA ASN A 107 -12.41 -0.46 -18.73
C ASN A 107 -12.48 0.13 -20.14
N LEU A 108 -11.74 -0.48 -21.04
CA LEU A 108 -11.70 -0.09 -22.45
C LEU A 108 -12.61 -0.99 -23.28
N PRO A 109 -13.09 -0.51 -24.46
CA PRO A 109 -13.74 -1.38 -25.42
C PRO A 109 -12.80 -2.49 -25.87
N ALA A 110 -13.36 -3.61 -26.27
CA ALA A 110 -12.57 -4.70 -26.85
C ALA A 110 -11.77 -4.20 -28.07
N ALA A 111 -10.52 -4.62 -28.17
CA ALA A 111 -9.72 -4.38 -29.36
C ALA A 111 -10.31 -5.13 -30.56
N SER A 112 -10.23 -4.54 -31.74
CA SER A 112 -10.69 -5.19 -32.99
C SER A 112 -9.85 -6.41 -33.35
N SER A 113 -8.54 -6.38 -33.00
CA SER A 113 -7.62 -7.50 -33.09
C SER A 113 -6.35 -7.19 -32.31
N THR A 114 -5.46 -8.18 -32.16
CA THR A 114 -4.20 -8.06 -31.43
C THR A 114 -3.07 -8.67 -32.25
N GLN A 115 -1.91 -8.00 -32.27
CA GLN A 115 -0.68 -8.51 -32.84
C GLN A 115 0.32 -8.80 -31.72
N VAL A 116 0.72 -10.07 -31.59
CA VAL A 116 1.75 -10.49 -30.61
C VAL A 116 3.12 -10.32 -31.27
N LEU A 117 4.04 -9.68 -30.56
CA LEU A 117 5.43 -9.47 -31.00
C LEU A 117 6.33 -10.56 -30.42
N SER A 118 7.15 -11.18 -31.26
CA SER A 118 8.17 -12.11 -30.78
C SER A 118 9.35 -11.38 -30.15
N ALA A 119 10.11 -12.09 -29.31
CA ALA A 119 11.33 -11.54 -28.68
C ALA A 119 12.36 -11.05 -29.72
N THR A 120 12.36 -11.59 -30.94
CA THR A 120 13.22 -11.14 -32.02
C THR A 120 12.74 -9.86 -32.73
N GLN A 121 11.44 -9.59 -32.70
CA GLN A 121 10.86 -8.39 -33.29
C GLN A 121 10.92 -7.18 -32.34
N LEU A 122 10.85 -7.43 -31.03
CA LEU A 122 10.76 -6.39 -30.00
C LEU A 122 11.89 -5.34 -30.05
N PRO A 123 13.20 -5.71 -30.17
CA PRO A 123 14.27 -4.71 -30.17
C PRO A 123 14.15 -3.71 -31.33
N GLY A 124 13.85 -4.21 -32.53
CA GLY A 124 13.65 -3.36 -33.72
C GLY A 124 12.40 -2.49 -33.61
N PHE A 125 11.31 -3.06 -33.08
CA PHE A 125 10.07 -2.32 -32.86
C PHE A 125 10.26 -1.19 -31.85
N ILE A 126 10.85 -1.47 -30.70
CA ILE A 126 11.09 -0.48 -29.63
C ILE A 126 12.11 0.56 -30.06
N GLY A 127 13.21 0.15 -30.74
CA GLY A 127 14.21 1.05 -31.27
C GLY A 127 13.69 2.06 -32.28
N ALA A 128 12.66 1.69 -33.06
CA ALA A 128 11.95 2.59 -33.96
C ALA A 128 10.91 3.50 -33.26
N ARG A 129 10.50 3.14 -32.04
CA ARG A 129 9.42 3.80 -31.31
C ARG A 129 9.70 3.84 -29.79
N PRO A 130 10.69 4.62 -29.37
CA PRO A 130 11.10 4.65 -27.95
C PRO A 130 10.03 5.24 -27.03
N ALA A 131 9.26 6.23 -27.47
CA ALA A 131 8.23 6.87 -26.68
C ALA A 131 6.93 6.06 -26.75
N ASP A 132 6.64 5.32 -25.71
CA ASP A 132 5.44 4.48 -25.57
C ASP A 132 4.61 4.95 -24.38
N TYR A 133 3.36 5.36 -24.67
CA TYR A 133 2.43 5.74 -23.60
C TYR A 133 2.15 4.59 -22.65
N SER A 134 1.95 3.38 -23.18
CA SER A 134 1.35 2.26 -22.44
C SER A 134 2.11 1.92 -21.18
N PHE A 135 3.44 1.88 -21.27
CA PHE A 135 4.28 1.41 -20.16
C PHE A 135 5.39 2.38 -19.77
N ASN A 136 5.47 3.54 -20.38
CA ASN A 136 6.49 4.56 -20.10
C ASN A 136 7.93 4.03 -20.14
N ASN A 137 8.23 3.06 -20.97
CA ASN A 137 9.56 2.45 -21.04
C ASN A 137 10.64 3.47 -21.39
N ASP A 138 10.32 4.46 -22.21
CA ASP A 138 11.23 5.57 -22.51
C ASP A 138 11.34 6.53 -21.32
N LEU A 139 10.24 6.83 -20.63
CA LEU A 139 10.24 7.69 -19.44
C LEU A 139 11.20 7.20 -18.35
N ILE A 140 11.27 5.88 -18.16
CA ILE A 140 12.17 5.23 -17.18
C ILE A 140 13.50 4.80 -17.77
N GLY A 141 13.77 5.11 -19.05
CA GLY A 141 14.98 4.74 -19.76
C GLY A 141 15.14 3.24 -20.04
N ALA A 142 14.06 2.46 -19.98
CA ALA A 142 14.10 1.02 -20.27
C ALA A 142 14.22 0.75 -21.79
N SER A 143 13.56 1.55 -22.63
CA SER A 143 13.57 1.42 -24.10
C SER A 143 14.98 1.40 -24.70
N ALA A 144 15.92 2.15 -24.11
CA ALA A 144 17.31 2.17 -24.52
C ALA A 144 18.02 0.82 -24.31
N LEU A 145 17.64 0.04 -23.33
CA LEU A 145 18.18 -1.32 -23.10
C LEU A 145 17.40 -2.37 -23.90
N GLN A 146 16.09 -2.22 -23.97
CA GLN A 146 15.21 -3.12 -24.73
C GLN A 146 15.57 -3.13 -26.22
N SER A 147 15.87 -1.97 -26.82
CA SER A 147 16.30 -1.85 -28.23
C SER A 147 17.66 -2.53 -28.48
N GLN A 148 18.49 -2.74 -27.45
CA GLN A 148 19.71 -3.50 -27.48
C GLN A 148 19.52 -5.02 -27.27
N GLY A 149 18.28 -5.49 -27.07
CA GLY A 149 17.97 -6.89 -26.84
C GLY A 149 17.94 -7.32 -25.36
N PHE A 150 18.06 -6.39 -24.41
CA PHE A 150 17.88 -6.69 -22.98
C PHE A 150 16.39 -6.63 -22.63
N LEU A 151 15.73 -7.78 -22.76
CA LEU A 151 14.27 -7.92 -22.65
C LEU A 151 13.85 -8.76 -21.43
N GLY A 152 14.79 -9.16 -20.56
CA GLY A 152 14.53 -10.08 -19.45
C GLY A 152 14.70 -11.57 -19.80
N ASN A 153 15.27 -11.91 -20.96
CA ASN A 153 15.45 -13.30 -21.37
C ASN A 153 16.21 -14.11 -20.31
N GLY A 154 15.71 -15.29 -19.99
CA GLY A 154 16.32 -16.22 -19.03
C GLY A 154 16.12 -15.78 -17.55
N VAL A 155 15.36 -14.73 -17.29
CA VAL A 155 15.03 -14.28 -15.94
C VAL A 155 13.64 -14.76 -15.56
N VAL A 156 13.52 -15.37 -14.37
CA VAL A 156 12.24 -15.76 -13.78
C VAL A 156 11.81 -14.72 -12.76
N VAL A 157 10.63 -14.17 -12.96
CA VAL A 157 9.93 -13.29 -12.03
C VAL A 157 8.82 -14.08 -11.38
N ALA A 158 8.83 -14.21 -10.05
CA ALA A 158 7.68 -14.74 -9.34
C ALA A 158 6.71 -13.58 -9.04
N ASP A 159 5.48 -13.71 -9.52
CA ASP A 159 4.39 -12.76 -9.27
C ASP A 159 3.50 -13.34 -8.16
N ILE A 160 3.66 -12.79 -6.94
CA ILE A 160 2.91 -13.21 -5.75
C ILE A 160 1.67 -12.34 -5.64
N ASP A 161 0.54 -12.84 -6.17
CA ASP A 161 -0.66 -12.05 -6.37
C ASP A 161 -1.93 -12.94 -6.42
N SER A 162 -2.92 -12.55 -7.20
CA SER A 162 -4.18 -13.29 -7.42
C SER A 162 -4.07 -14.40 -8.47
N GLY A 163 -2.86 -14.67 -8.98
CA GLY A 163 -2.57 -15.56 -10.10
C GLY A 163 -2.47 -14.82 -11.44
N THR A 164 -1.70 -15.38 -12.38
CA THR A 164 -1.44 -14.78 -13.69
C THR A 164 -1.96 -15.72 -14.78
N ALA A 165 -2.96 -15.30 -15.55
CA ALA A 165 -3.63 -16.14 -16.56
C ALA A 165 -2.67 -16.60 -17.67
N ASN A 166 -2.71 -17.90 -18.00
CA ASN A 166 -1.90 -18.55 -19.03
C ASN A 166 -2.76 -19.14 -20.17
N ASN A 167 -3.47 -18.27 -20.86
CA ASN A 167 -4.23 -18.64 -22.05
C ASN A 167 -3.95 -17.64 -23.17
N PRO A 168 -3.13 -17.98 -24.18
CA PRO A 168 -2.69 -17.04 -25.22
C PRO A 168 -3.81 -16.56 -26.12
N THR A 169 -4.94 -17.27 -26.16
CA THR A 169 -6.12 -16.83 -26.94
C THR A 169 -6.92 -15.76 -26.19
N VAL A 170 -6.99 -15.87 -24.86
CA VAL A 170 -7.72 -14.92 -24.00
C VAL A 170 -6.83 -13.75 -23.58
N VAL A 171 -5.57 -14.05 -23.21
CA VAL A 171 -4.58 -13.07 -22.73
C VAL A 171 -3.38 -13.05 -23.70
N PRO A 172 -3.56 -12.56 -24.94
CA PRO A 172 -2.50 -12.56 -25.95
C PRO A 172 -1.28 -11.71 -25.57
N ALA A 173 -1.43 -10.69 -24.71
CA ALA A 173 -0.28 -9.87 -24.27
C ALA A 173 0.75 -10.67 -23.48
N LEU A 174 0.39 -11.77 -22.82
CA LEU A 174 1.27 -12.63 -22.05
C LEU A 174 1.55 -13.98 -22.73
N ALA A 175 1.31 -14.11 -24.04
CA ALA A 175 1.47 -15.37 -24.76
C ALA A 175 2.87 -15.96 -24.61
N GLY A 176 2.99 -17.12 -23.92
CA GLY A 176 4.25 -17.83 -23.73
C GLY A 176 5.16 -17.28 -22.62
N THR A 177 4.74 -16.29 -21.84
CA THR A 177 5.54 -15.76 -20.72
C THR A 177 5.30 -16.49 -19.40
N VAL A 178 4.09 -16.98 -19.15
CA VAL A 178 3.75 -17.70 -17.91
C VAL A 178 4.21 -19.14 -18.00
N ILE A 179 5.23 -19.51 -17.22
CA ILE A 179 5.86 -20.83 -17.26
C ILE A 179 5.23 -21.86 -16.32
N GLY A 180 4.34 -21.42 -15.42
CA GLY A 180 3.66 -22.25 -14.44
C GLY A 180 3.17 -21.47 -13.25
N GLY A 181 2.73 -22.17 -12.22
CA GLY A 181 2.27 -21.54 -10.98
C GLY A 181 1.70 -22.52 -9.96
N GLU A 182 1.45 -22.03 -8.77
CA GLU A 182 0.82 -22.79 -7.67
C GLU A 182 -0.06 -21.85 -6.83
N SER A 183 -1.08 -22.41 -6.16
CA SER A 183 -2.00 -21.66 -5.30
C SER A 183 -1.80 -22.03 -3.84
N PHE A 184 -1.79 -21.02 -2.97
CA PHE A 184 -1.77 -21.13 -1.51
C PHE A 184 -3.14 -20.84 -0.90
N VAL A 185 -4.12 -20.50 -1.73
CA VAL A 185 -5.49 -20.25 -1.27
C VAL A 185 -6.12 -21.57 -0.85
N PRO A 186 -6.61 -21.68 0.41
CA PRO A 186 -7.19 -22.92 0.90
C PRO A 186 -8.37 -23.40 0.02
N GLY A 187 -8.27 -24.66 -0.43
CA GLY A 187 -9.28 -25.29 -1.26
C GLY A 187 -9.19 -24.99 -2.76
N ASP A 188 -8.32 -24.07 -3.19
CA ASP A 188 -8.09 -23.81 -4.61
C ASP A 188 -7.29 -24.95 -5.26
N PRO A 189 -7.67 -25.40 -6.46
CA PRO A 189 -6.84 -26.32 -7.23
C PRO A 189 -5.59 -25.61 -7.77
N VAL A 190 -4.51 -26.34 -8.06
CA VAL A 190 -3.27 -25.78 -8.63
C VAL A 190 -3.54 -24.98 -9.91
N ALA A 191 -4.47 -25.44 -10.75
CA ALA A 191 -4.87 -24.77 -11.97
C ALA A 191 -5.40 -23.33 -11.75
N SER A 192 -5.88 -23.02 -10.55
CA SER A 192 -6.35 -21.66 -10.25
C SER A 192 -5.25 -20.61 -10.34
N ALA A 193 -3.97 -20.98 -10.18
CA ALA A 193 -2.86 -20.06 -10.29
C ALA A 193 -2.73 -19.40 -11.68
N THR A 194 -3.17 -20.10 -12.73
CA THR A 194 -3.03 -19.65 -14.14
C THR A 194 -4.36 -19.51 -14.87
N SER A 195 -5.48 -19.51 -14.14
CA SER A 195 -6.82 -19.47 -14.70
C SER A 195 -7.23 -18.10 -15.23
N THR A 196 -7.96 -18.09 -16.34
CA THR A 196 -8.63 -16.90 -16.88
C THR A 196 -9.84 -16.45 -16.04
N LEU A 197 -10.25 -17.24 -15.04
CA LEU A 197 -11.31 -16.91 -14.09
C LEU A 197 -10.78 -16.25 -12.81
N ASN A 198 -9.48 -15.98 -12.74
CA ASN A 198 -8.87 -15.30 -11.60
C ASN A 198 -9.36 -13.86 -11.44
N ASN A 199 -9.24 -13.33 -10.23
CA ASN A 199 -9.20 -11.89 -10.02
C ASN A 199 -8.18 -11.26 -10.99
N PRO A 200 -8.54 -10.19 -11.72
CA PRO A 200 -7.72 -9.66 -12.81
C PRO A 200 -6.32 -9.16 -12.38
N HIS A 201 -6.16 -8.78 -11.13
CA HIS A 201 -5.03 -8.02 -10.61
C HIS A 201 -3.66 -8.66 -10.94
N GLY A 202 -3.45 -9.96 -10.67
CA GLY A 202 -2.17 -10.61 -10.96
C GLY A 202 -1.87 -10.76 -12.46
N THR A 203 -2.88 -10.76 -13.34
CA THR A 203 -2.67 -10.70 -14.79
C THR A 203 -2.35 -9.29 -15.26
N GLU A 204 -2.95 -8.29 -14.64
CA GLU A 204 -2.66 -6.88 -14.88
C GLU A 204 -1.21 -6.53 -14.46
N THR A 205 -0.75 -7.00 -13.30
CA THR A 205 0.65 -6.83 -12.85
C THR A 205 1.63 -7.58 -13.76
N GLY A 206 1.29 -8.81 -14.16
CA GLY A 206 2.05 -9.58 -15.15
C GLY A 206 2.19 -8.85 -16.49
N SER A 207 1.15 -8.10 -16.92
CA SER A 207 1.21 -7.29 -18.14
C SER A 207 2.23 -6.17 -18.04
N MET A 208 2.34 -5.52 -16.90
CA MET A 208 3.36 -4.48 -16.66
C MET A 208 4.78 -5.06 -16.70
N ILE A 209 4.96 -6.32 -16.28
CA ILE A 209 6.27 -6.99 -16.32
C ILE A 209 6.61 -7.42 -17.74
N ALA A 210 5.72 -8.17 -18.43
CA ALA A 210 6.11 -9.00 -19.56
C ALA A 210 5.18 -8.98 -20.78
N ALA A 211 4.24 -8.05 -20.86
CA ALA A 211 3.40 -7.94 -22.06
C ALA A 211 4.22 -7.65 -23.33
N HIS A 212 3.76 -8.14 -24.48
CA HIS A 212 4.43 -7.98 -25.78
C HIS A 212 3.45 -8.00 -26.95
N ALA A 213 2.39 -7.19 -26.89
CA ALA A 213 1.36 -7.14 -27.90
C ALA A 213 1.00 -5.72 -28.32
N ILE A 214 0.39 -5.58 -29.50
CA ILE A 214 -0.19 -4.35 -30.01
C ILE A 214 -1.69 -4.60 -30.18
N PHE A 215 -2.49 -3.81 -29.52
CA PHE A 215 -3.95 -3.86 -29.60
C PHE A 215 -4.46 -2.87 -30.65
N LEU A 216 -5.31 -3.32 -31.56
CA LEU A 216 -5.86 -2.50 -32.64
C LEU A 216 -7.23 -1.97 -32.25
N PHE A 217 -7.38 -0.65 -32.25
CA PHE A 217 -8.63 0.04 -31.96
C PHE A 217 -9.10 0.87 -33.15
N ALA A 218 -10.42 1.10 -33.27
CA ALA A 218 -10.94 2.03 -34.23
C ALA A 218 -10.38 3.44 -34.06
N ASN A 219 -10.03 4.11 -35.15
CA ASN A 219 -9.51 5.50 -35.10
C ASN A 219 -10.52 6.47 -34.47
N THR A 220 -11.81 6.11 -34.47
CA THR A 220 -12.89 6.89 -33.84
C THR A 220 -13.07 6.59 -32.35
N SER A 221 -12.32 5.64 -31.77
CA SER A 221 -12.43 5.34 -30.35
C SER A 221 -11.89 6.51 -29.52
N THR A 222 -12.53 6.79 -28.38
CA THR A 222 -12.10 7.85 -27.46
C THR A 222 -10.64 7.66 -27.03
N LEU A 223 -10.20 6.41 -26.81
CA LEU A 223 -8.82 6.10 -26.48
C LEU A 223 -7.85 6.60 -27.55
N VAL A 224 -8.06 6.22 -28.82
CA VAL A 224 -7.16 6.62 -29.93
C VAL A 224 -7.18 8.13 -30.09
N GLN A 225 -8.35 8.77 -30.06
CA GLN A 225 -8.47 10.22 -30.20
C GLN A 225 -7.78 10.99 -29.07
N SER A 226 -7.93 10.54 -27.82
CA SER A 226 -7.27 11.13 -26.67
C SER A 226 -5.74 10.93 -26.73
N LEU A 227 -5.29 9.72 -27.07
CA LEU A 227 -3.84 9.45 -27.25
C LEU A 227 -3.24 10.30 -28.37
N GLN A 228 -3.94 10.52 -29.49
CA GLN A 228 -3.46 11.40 -30.57
C GLN A 228 -3.22 12.83 -30.10
N VAL A 229 -3.96 13.31 -29.09
CA VAL A 229 -3.79 14.65 -28.51
C VAL A 229 -2.69 14.68 -27.45
N HIS A 230 -2.68 13.69 -26.52
CA HIS A 230 -1.86 13.76 -25.30
C HIS A 230 -0.58 12.93 -25.35
N ALA A 231 -0.51 11.91 -26.21
CA ALA A 231 0.62 11.02 -26.39
C ALA A 231 0.66 10.43 -27.82
N PRO A 232 0.79 11.28 -28.87
CA PRO A 232 0.67 10.86 -30.26
C PRO A 232 1.66 9.80 -30.69
N SER A 233 2.84 9.72 -30.08
CA SER A 233 3.83 8.68 -30.35
C SER A 233 3.37 7.27 -29.95
N SER A 234 2.39 7.15 -29.07
CA SER A 234 1.83 5.87 -28.62
C SER A 234 0.77 5.30 -29.57
N VAL A 235 0.37 6.05 -30.59
CA VAL A 235 -0.59 5.60 -31.61
C VAL A 235 0.13 5.24 -32.90
N ILE A 236 0.04 3.98 -33.31
CA ILE A 236 0.70 3.48 -34.50
C ILE A 236 -0.31 3.35 -35.64
N PRO A 237 -0.15 4.11 -36.73
CA PRO A 237 -1.02 4.00 -37.90
C PRO A 237 -0.95 2.61 -38.53
N CYS A 238 -2.09 2.08 -38.98
CA CYS A 238 -2.13 0.79 -39.65
C CYS A 238 -1.37 0.75 -40.97
N SER A 239 -1.08 1.88 -41.61
CA SER A 239 -0.14 1.93 -42.73
C SER A 239 1.28 1.42 -42.37
N VAL A 240 1.66 1.46 -41.10
CA VAL A 240 2.94 0.94 -40.59
C VAL A 240 2.81 -0.52 -40.16
N LEU A 241 1.66 -0.91 -39.60
CA LEU A 241 1.41 -2.26 -39.05
C LEU A 241 0.86 -3.24 -40.10
N GLY A 242 0.43 -2.76 -41.27
CA GLY A 242 -0.18 -3.61 -42.30
C GLY A 242 -1.61 -4.05 -41.98
N CYS A 243 -2.35 -3.27 -41.19
CA CYS A 243 -3.72 -3.54 -40.81
C CYS A 243 -4.71 -2.57 -41.51
N PRO A 244 -6.03 -2.77 -41.38
CA PRO A 244 -7.04 -1.87 -42.00
C PRO A 244 -6.87 -0.42 -41.60
N THR A 245 -6.96 0.52 -42.52
CA THR A 245 -6.64 1.95 -42.35
C THR A 245 -7.58 2.70 -41.39
N ASN A 246 -8.74 2.12 -41.06
CA ASN A 246 -9.68 2.64 -40.06
C ASN A 246 -9.31 2.25 -38.63
N LEU A 247 -8.18 1.54 -38.43
CA LEU A 247 -7.66 1.13 -37.12
C LEU A 247 -6.32 1.80 -36.85
N SER A 248 -5.99 1.86 -35.58
CA SER A 248 -4.67 2.22 -35.06
C SER A 248 -4.23 1.27 -33.97
N GLY A 249 -2.93 0.99 -33.92
CA GLY A 249 -2.33 0.16 -32.89
C GLY A 249 -1.94 0.97 -31.64
N VAL A 250 -2.24 0.40 -30.49
CA VAL A 250 -1.74 0.88 -29.18
C VAL A 250 -0.90 -0.25 -28.58
N PRO A 251 0.41 -0.05 -28.41
CA PRO A 251 1.29 -1.10 -27.92
C PRO A 251 1.10 -1.33 -26.42
N MET A 252 1.15 -2.58 -26.00
CA MET A 252 1.23 -3.03 -24.62
C MET A 252 2.52 -3.83 -24.49
N ILE A 253 3.59 -3.12 -24.09
CA ILE A 253 4.95 -3.68 -23.96
C ILE A 253 5.40 -3.54 -22.51
N GLY A 254 5.49 -4.65 -21.82
CA GLY A 254 6.04 -4.72 -20.46
C GLY A 254 7.50 -4.31 -20.42
N VAL A 255 7.98 -4.01 -19.21
CA VAL A 255 9.38 -3.56 -19.05
C VAL A 255 10.36 -4.68 -19.38
N ALA A 256 10.03 -5.93 -19.10
CA ALA A 256 10.85 -7.11 -19.43
C ALA A 256 10.04 -8.11 -20.29
N PRO A 257 9.74 -7.77 -21.56
CA PRO A 257 8.77 -8.49 -22.38
C PRO A 257 9.18 -9.90 -22.81
N ALA A 258 10.36 -10.36 -22.43
CA ALA A 258 10.82 -11.73 -22.61
C ALA A 258 11.23 -12.42 -21.30
N ALA A 259 10.87 -11.85 -20.16
CA ALA A 259 10.99 -12.52 -18.87
C ALA A 259 9.94 -13.63 -18.72
N SER A 260 10.26 -14.64 -17.92
CA SER A 260 9.33 -15.70 -17.57
C SER A 260 8.60 -15.35 -16.26
N ILE A 261 7.30 -15.55 -16.20
CA ILE A 261 6.48 -15.34 -14.99
C ILE A 261 6.15 -16.70 -14.36
N TYR A 262 6.38 -16.83 -13.06
CA TYR A 262 5.88 -17.91 -12.24
C TYR A 262 4.81 -17.38 -11.29
N ALA A 263 3.57 -17.81 -11.46
CA ALA A 263 2.42 -17.32 -10.73
C ALA A 263 2.34 -17.97 -9.34
N ILE A 264 2.45 -17.20 -8.26
CA ILE A 264 2.22 -17.66 -6.88
C ILE A 264 0.94 -17.01 -6.38
N LYS A 265 -0.15 -17.78 -6.41
CA LYS A 265 -1.46 -17.27 -6.08
C LYS A 265 -1.69 -17.29 -4.57
N VAL A 266 -1.96 -16.11 -4.01
CA VAL A 266 -2.25 -15.91 -2.58
C VAL A 266 -3.60 -15.25 -2.32
N PHE A 267 -4.27 -14.70 -3.35
CA PHE A 267 -5.62 -14.17 -3.26
C PHE A 267 -6.64 -15.07 -3.94
N PRO A 268 -7.83 -15.27 -3.35
CA PRO A 268 -8.91 -16.02 -3.98
C PRO A 268 -9.37 -15.40 -5.30
N SER A 269 -9.87 -16.23 -6.23
CA SER A 269 -10.37 -15.75 -7.52
C SER A 269 -11.59 -14.82 -7.41
N THR A 270 -12.36 -14.96 -6.32
CA THR A 270 -13.62 -14.26 -6.07
C THR A 270 -13.56 -13.21 -4.96
N SER A 271 -12.37 -12.98 -4.39
CA SER A 271 -12.16 -12.03 -3.29
C SER A 271 -10.89 -11.21 -3.51
N ASN A 272 -10.94 -9.95 -3.10
CA ASN A 272 -9.74 -9.10 -3.05
C ASN A 272 -9.00 -9.24 -1.71
N SER A 273 -9.44 -10.11 -0.80
CA SER A 273 -8.84 -10.26 0.53
C SER A 273 -8.34 -11.66 0.75
N THR A 274 -7.21 -11.75 1.41
CA THR A 274 -6.55 -12.98 1.88
C THR A 274 -6.00 -12.75 3.29
N SER A 275 -5.49 -13.80 3.95
CA SER A 275 -4.85 -13.63 5.25
C SER A 275 -3.33 -13.45 5.13
N THR A 276 -2.74 -12.76 6.11
CA THR A 276 -1.29 -12.62 6.27
C THR A 276 -0.57 -13.97 6.18
N SER A 277 -1.12 -15.02 6.80
CA SER A 277 -0.54 -16.37 6.80
C SER A 277 -0.41 -16.96 5.40
N ILE A 278 -1.34 -16.68 4.49
CA ILE A 278 -1.32 -17.16 3.10
C ILE A 278 -0.27 -16.39 2.29
N ILE A 279 -0.15 -15.08 2.50
CA ILE A 279 0.90 -14.26 1.87
C ILE A 279 2.28 -14.76 2.29
N LEU A 280 2.48 -14.97 3.59
CA LEU A 280 3.72 -15.54 4.14
C LEU A 280 4.06 -16.89 3.50
N ALA A 281 3.09 -17.77 3.29
CA ALA A 281 3.31 -19.06 2.64
C ALA A 281 3.80 -18.91 1.18
N GLY A 282 3.21 -17.99 0.41
CA GLY A 282 3.65 -17.67 -0.95
C GLY A 282 5.07 -17.10 -0.99
N MET A 283 5.39 -16.18 -0.07
CA MET A 283 6.71 -15.59 0.06
C MET A 283 7.77 -16.62 0.46
N ASP A 284 7.47 -17.44 1.45
CA ASP A 284 8.33 -18.54 1.93
C ASP A 284 8.62 -19.55 0.81
N ARG A 285 7.62 -19.85 0.00
CA ARG A 285 7.75 -20.74 -1.17
C ARG A 285 8.70 -20.19 -2.22
N ALA A 286 8.61 -18.92 -2.56
CA ALA A 286 9.52 -18.29 -3.53
C ALA A 286 10.98 -18.42 -3.09
N ILE A 287 11.26 -18.23 -1.81
CA ILE A 287 12.61 -18.41 -1.24
C ILE A 287 13.04 -19.87 -1.33
N THR A 288 12.16 -20.79 -0.98
CA THR A 288 12.44 -22.24 -1.01
C THR A 288 12.78 -22.69 -2.43
N LEU A 289 12.02 -22.26 -3.44
CA LEU A 289 12.31 -22.56 -4.85
C LEU A 289 13.69 -22.05 -5.26
N ARG A 290 14.05 -20.83 -4.89
CA ARG A 290 15.34 -20.23 -5.20
C ARG A 290 16.49 -20.92 -4.46
N ARG A 291 16.34 -21.22 -3.18
CA ARG A 291 17.36 -21.91 -2.39
C ARG A 291 17.64 -23.32 -2.91
N ASN A 292 16.59 -24.05 -3.30
CA ASN A 292 16.73 -25.36 -3.91
C ASN A 292 17.54 -25.29 -5.23
N PHE A 293 17.27 -24.27 -6.06
CA PHE A 293 18.06 -24.01 -7.26
C PHE A 293 19.53 -23.70 -6.93
N ASN A 294 19.78 -22.82 -5.95
CA ASN A 294 21.13 -22.49 -5.51
C ASN A 294 21.90 -23.70 -4.97
N ASN A 295 21.19 -24.68 -4.41
CA ASN A 295 21.75 -25.95 -3.93
C ASN A 295 21.91 -27.02 -5.03
N GLY A 296 21.70 -26.63 -6.31
CA GLY A 296 21.91 -27.51 -7.45
C GLY A 296 20.74 -28.44 -7.80
N MET A 297 19.57 -28.25 -7.20
CA MET A 297 18.38 -29.01 -7.59
C MET A 297 17.92 -28.58 -8.98
N PRO A 298 17.67 -29.52 -9.93
CA PRO A 298 17.27 -29.18 -11.28
C PRO A 298 15.87 -28.55 -11.33
N SER A 299 15.69 -27.56 -12.19
CA SER A 299 14.40 -26.90 -12.45
C SER A 299 13.57 -27.70 -13.45
N VAL A 300 12.98 -28.80 -12.99
CA VAL A 300 12.08 -29.65 -13.78
C VAL A 300 10.69 -29.64 -13.13
N PRO A 301 9.61 -29.64 -13.94
CA PRO A 301 8.27 -29.73 -13.39
C PRO A 301 8.05 -31.04 -12.62
N THR A 302 7.30 -30.98 -11.54
CA THR A 302 6.94 -32.16 -10.73
C THR A 302 5.70 -32.88 -11.26
N ASN A 303 4.91 -32.24 -12.13
CA ASN A 303 3.72 -32.77 -12.75
C ASN A 303 3.92 -33.02 -14.24
N PRO A 304 3.92 -34.28 -14.72
CA PRO A 304 4.11 -34.63 -16.12
C PRO A 304 3.04 -34.04 -17.04
N GLY A 305 3.46 -33.61 -18.25
CA GLY A 305 2.53 -33.06 -19.24
C GLY A 305 1.93 -31.73 -18.86
N CYS A 306 2.55 -31.00 -17.95
CA CYS A 306 2.10 -29.68 -17.57
C CYS A 306 2.27 -28.65 -18.69
N GLY A 307 1.52 -27.55 -18.61
CA GLY A 307 1.52 -26.42 -19.50
C GLY A 307 0.11 -25.82 -19.65
N GLY A 308 0.06 -24.52 -19.92
CA GLY A 308 -1.19 -23.80 -20.12
C GLY A 308 -2.03 -23.57 -18.86
N GLU A 309 -3.27 -23.13 -19.09
CA GLU A 309 -4.17 -22.67 -18.04
C GLU A 309 -4.61 -23.77 -17.06
N ASN A 310 -4.95 -24.97 -17.58
CA ASN A 310 -5.63 -26.01 -16.79
C ASN A 310 -4.68 -26.99 -16.11
N ASN A 311 -3.40 -26.99 -16.46
CA ASN A 311 -2.38 -27.82 -15.84
C ASN A 311 -1.04 -27.07 -15.76
N PRO A 312 -0.94 -26.02 -14.93
CA PRO A 312 0.29 -25.24 -14.81
C PRO A 312 1.44 -26.11 -14.31
N CYS A 313 2.64 -25.82 -14.79
CA CYS A 313 3.81 -26.50 -14.30
C CYS A 313 4.14 -26.06 -12.85
N VAL A 314 4.33 -27.06 -11.98
CA VAL A 314 4.75 -26.86 -10.60
C VAL A 314 6.20 -27.35 -10.45
N PHE A 315 7.00 -26.57 -9.76
CA PHE A 315 8.44 -26.84 -9.59
C PHE A 315 8.80 -26.99 -8.11
N ASN A 316 9.87 -27.76 -7.83
CA ASN A 316 10.51 -27.78 -6.51
C ASN A 316 11.81 -26.94 -6.47
N SER A 317 12.25 -26.45 -7.63
CA SER A 317 13.43 -25.63 -7.80
C SER A 317 13.26 -24.72 -9.00
N LEU A 318 13.44 -23.41 -8.82
CA LEU A 318 13.40 -22.42 -9.88
C LEU A 318 14.45 -21.32 -9.67
N PRO A 319 15.09 -20.83 -10.75
CA PRO A 319 16.04 -19.73 -10.68
C PRO A 319 15.31 -18.37 -10.55
N ILE A 320 14.42 -18.22 -9.58
CA ILE A 320 13.72 -16.95 -9.35
C ILE A 320 14.74 -15.86 -9.03
N GLN A 321 14.80 -14.80 -9.84
CA GLN A 321 15.72 -13.67 -9.64
C GLN A 321 15.00 -12.41 -9.16
N VAL A 322 13.69 -12.32 -9.41
CA VAL A 322 12.88 -11.17 -9.04
C VAL A 322 11.56 -11.67 -8.43
N VAL A 323 11.07 -10.99 -7.41
CA VAL A 323 9.73 -11.16 -6.86
C VAL A 323 8.99 -9.84 -6.99
N ASN A 324 7.77 -9.89 -7.51
CA ASN A 324 6.80 -8.81 -7.49
C ASN A 324 5.79 -9.04 -6.37
N LEU A 325 5.56 -8.03 -5.54
CA LEU A 325 4.56 -7.99 -4.47
C LEU A 325 3.73 -6.72 -4.64
N SER A 326 2.64 -6.82 -5.39
CA SER A 326 1.68 -5.72 -5.57
C SER A 326 0.59 -5.75 -4.50
N LEU A 327 1.00 -5.96 -3.25
CA LEU A 327 0.16 -6.16 -2.08
C LEU A 327 0.82 -5.59 -0.83
N GLY A 328 0.07 -5.49 0.26
CA GLY A 328 0.57 -5.09 1.57
C GLY A 328 -0.57 -4.75 2.53
N GLY A 329 -0.24 -4.73 3.81
CA GLY A 329 -1.16 -4.40 4.90
C GLY A 329 -0.50 -3.55 5.98
N GLY A 330 -1.31 -3.07 6.93
CA GLY A 330 -0.81 -2.31 8.06
C GLY A 330 0.15 -3.09 8.94
N THR A 331 1.12 -2.41 9.54
CA THR A 331 2.08 -3.00 10.49
C THR A 331 2.33 -2.06 11.67
N LEU A 332 2.45 -2.64 12.87
CA LEU A 332 2.93 -1.96 14.07
C LEU A 332 4.46 -2.02 14.17
N PHE A 333 5.08 -2.99 13.51
CA PHE A 333 6.48 -3.37 13.70
C PHE A 333 7.26 -3.29 12.40
N ALA A 334 7.20 -2.15 11.72
CA ALA A 334 7.89 -1.89 10.45
C ALA A 334 9.34 -2.41 10.45
N GLY A 335 9.65 -3.28 9.51
CA GLY A 335 10.95 -3.93 9.40
C GLY A 335 11.14 -5.19 10.27
N GLN A 336 10.18 -5.54 11.12
CA GLN A 336 10.34 -6.62 12.11
C GLN A 336 9.30 -7.74 12.02
N ASP A 337 8.15 -7.52 11.39
CA ASP A 337 7.19 -8.61 11.21
C ASP A 337 7.72 -9.69 10.24
N LEU A 338 7.04 -10.82 10.18
CA LEU A 338 7.55 -11.98 9.43
C LEU A 338 7.58 -11.73 7.92
N GLU A 339 6.65 -10.93 7.38
CA GLU A 339 6.65 -10.56 5.97
C GLU A 339 7.87 -9.70 5.64
N ASP A 340 8.19 -8.73 6.49
CA ASP A 340 9.37 -7.89 6.37
C ASP A 340 10.67 -8.72 6.44
N GLN A 341 10.74 -9.68 7.37
CA GLN A 341 11.88 -10.59 7.50
C GLN A 341 12.05 -11.46 6.24
N LEU A 342 10.96 -11.97 5.65
CA LEU A 342 11.01 -12.74 4.42
C LEU A 342 11.57 -11.92 3.25
N THR A 343 11.33 -10.61 3.16
CA THR A 343 11.94 -9.77 2.11
C THR A 343 13.46 -9.75 2.21
N LEU A 344 14.00 -9.71 3.43
CA LEU A 344 15.44 -9.79 3.67
C LEU A 344 15.99 -11.18 3.31
N GLN A 345 15.27 -12.25 3.66
CA GLN A 345 15.62 -13.63 3.28
C GLN A 345 15.62 -13.82 1.76
N MET A 346 14.66 -13.21 1.04
CA MET A 346 14.65 -13.18 -0.43
C MET A 346 15.91 -12.53 -0.99
N LEU A 347 16.25 -11.34 -0.48
CA LEU A 347 17.44 -10.62 -0.94
C LEU A 347 18.71 -11.42 -0.70
N GLN A 348 18.84 -12.09 0.45
CA GLN A 348 19.96 -12.98 0.79
C GLN A 348 20.00 -14.23 -0.09
N ALA A 349 18.85 -14.76 -0.50
CA ALA A 349 18.77 -15.87 -1.43
C ALA A 349 19.14 -15.48 -2.88
N GLY A 350 19.32 -14.20 -3.17
CA GLY A 350 19.66 -13.67 -4.49
C GLY A 350 18.44 -13.23 -5.31
N ILE A 351 17.33 -12.91 -4.67
CA ILE A 351 16.09 -12.43 -5.26
C ILE A 351 15.95 -10.92 -5.01
N THR A 352 15.79 -10.12 -6.06
CA THR A 352 15.40 -8.71 -5.95
C THR A 352 13.90 -8.61 -5.72
N VAL A 353 13.47 -7.87 -4.70
CA VAL A 353 12.06 -7.78 -4.30
C VAL A 353 11.55 -6.38 -4.53
N ALA A 354 10.58 -6.21 -5.42
CA ALA A 354 9.83 -4.97 -5.59
C ALA A 354 8.47 -5.09 -4.90
N VAL A 355 8.14 -4.12 -4.06
CA VAL A 355 6.92 -4.12 -3.26
C VAL A 355 6.17 -2.80 -3.47
N SER A 356 4.87 -2.85 -3.72
CA SER A 356 4.03 -1.65 -3.77
C SER A 356 3.98 -0.96 -2.39
N SER A 357 4.00 0.37 -2.38
CA SER A 357 3.95 1.12 -1.11
C SER A 357 2.57 1.15 -0.46
N GLY A 358 1.51 0.83 -1.22
CA GLY A 358 0.12 0.98 -0.82
C GLY A 358 -0.57 2.19 -1.45
N ASN A 359 -1.91 2.24 -1.35
CA ASN A 359 -2.75 3.28 -1.96
C ASN A 359 -3.47 4.16 -0.91
N ASP A 360 -2.90 4.29 0.29
CA ASP A 360 -3.48 5.00 1.43
C ASP A 360 -2.95 6.44 1.57
N GLY A 361 -2.33 6.98 0.49
CA GLY A 361 -1.90 8.37 0.43
C GLY A 361 -3.09 9.35 0.38
N PRO A 362 -2.81 10.66 0.52
CA PRO A 362 -1.51 11.29 0.70
C PRO A 362 -1.05 11.40 2.17
N GLY A 363 -1.69 10.71 3.10
CA GLY A 363 -1.32 10.68 4.52
C GLY A 363 0.12 10.20 4.73
N SER A 364 0.76 10.69 5.80
CA SER A 364 2.07 10.20 6.23
C SER A 364 1.94 8.83 6.89
N MET A 365 3.05 8.09 6.97
CA MET A 365 3.15 6.80 7.68
C MET A 365 2.17 5.72 7.17
N THR A 366 1.91 5.72 5.86
CA THR A 366 0.93 4.83 5.22
C THR A 366 1.54 3.66 4.46
N VAL A 367 2.86 3.51 4.49
CA VAL A 367 3.53 2.35 3.89
C VAL A 367 3.37 1.15 4.80
N GLY A 368 2.80 0.05 4.27
CA GLY A 368 2.58 -1.19 5.00
C GLY A 368 3.66 -2.26 4.78
N SER A 369 3.56 -3.36 5.53
CA SER A 369 4.34 -4.58 5.31
C SER A 369 3.78 -5.33 4.07
N PRO A 370 4.65 -5.98 3.24
CA PRO A 370 6.10 -6.11 3.36
C PRO A 370 6.91 -4.96 2.76
N GLY A 371 6.28 -3.83 2.39
CA GLY A 371 6.95 -2.61 1.90
C GLY A 371 7.89 -1.98 2.93
N THR A 372 7.63 -2.19 4.22
CA THR A 372 8.48 -1.74 5.32
C THR A 372 9.73 -2.60 5.54
N GLY A 373 9.87 -3.74 4.85
CA GLY A 373 10.96 -4.68 5.00
C GLY A 373 12.33 -4.15 4.56
N PHE A 374 13.39 -4.54 5.27
CA PHE A 374 14.77 -4.15 4.93
C PHE A 374 15.27 -4.74 3.60
N GLY A 375 14.65 -5.83 3.13
CA GLY A 375 14.94 -6.46 1.84
C GLY A 375 14.20 -5.81 0.67
N SER A 376 13.12 -5.09 0.93
CA SER A 376 12.24 -4.52 -0.08
C SER A 376 12.89 -3.39 -0.87
N LEU A 377 12.55 -3.28 -2.13
CA LEU A 377 12.56 -2.05 -2.90
C LEU A 377 11.12 -1.57 -3.00
N THR A 378 10.75 -0.68 -2.09
CA THR A 378 9.37 -0.19 -1.97
C THR A 378 9.10 0.88 -3.00
N VAL A 379 8.01 0.72 -3.75
CA VAL A 379 7.72 1.49 -4.94
C VAL A 379 6.50 2.37 -4.75
N GLY A 380 6.71 3.68 -4.83
CA GLY A 380 5.64 4.67 -4.88
C GLY A 380 5.11 4.90 -6.29
N ALA A 381 3.92 5.48 -6.39
CA ALA A 381 3.31 5.82 -7.67
C ALA A 381 3.55 7.28 -8.07
N ALA A 382 3.99 7.48 -9.30
CA ALA A 382 4.01 8.76 -9.99
C ALA A 382 2.83 8.88 -10.96
N SER A 383 2.48 10.13 -11.32
CA SER A 383 1.47 10.48 -12.32
C SER A 383 2.08 11.39 -13.38
N THR A 384 1.98 11.00 -14.65
CA THR A 384 2.28 11.89 -15.77
C THR A 384 1.03 12.61 -16.24
N ALA A 385 1.19 13.80 -16.80
CA ALA A 385 0.06 14.55 -17.35
C ALA A 385 -0.63 13.81 -18.52
N ALA A 386 0.12 13.11 -19.37
CA ALA A 386 -0.45 12.35 -20.49
C ALA A 386 -1.39 11.25 -20.02
N HIS A 387 -0.95 10.44 -19.04
CA HIS A 387 -1.76 9.35 -18.49
C HIS A 387 -3.05 9.87 -17.85
N GLU A 388 -2.94 10.92 -17.02
CA GLU A 388 -4.10 11.47 -16.34
C GLU A 388 -5.08 12.11 -17.32
N ARG A 389 -4.59 12.86 -18.30
CA ARG A 389 -5.46 13.48 -19.33
C ARG A 389 -6.21 12.43 -20.13
N VAL A 390 -5.55 11.36 -20.57
CA VAL A 390 -6.21 10.27 -21.30
C VAL A 390 -7.27 9.60 -20.43
N LEU A 391 -6.97 9.31 -19.16
CA LEU A 391 -7.93 8.72 -18.24
C LEU A 391 -9.18 9.59 -18.09
N ARG A 392 -8.99 10.91 -17.87
CA ARG A 392 -10.11 11.85 -17.68
C ARG A 392 -10.92 12.08 -18.97
N ASP A 393 -10.27 12.06 -20.11
CA ASP A 393 -10.98 12.08 -21.40
C ASP A 393 -11.88 10.85 -21.58
N LEU A 394 -11.40 9.68 -21.19
CA LEU A 394 -12.18 8.45 -21.25
C LEU A 394 -13.37 8.43 -20.28
N GLN A 395 -13.19 9.03 -19.11
CA GLN A 395 -14.23 9.06 -18.05
C GLN A 395 -15.29 10.14 -18.30
N PHE A 396 -14.88 11.31 -18.78
CA PHE A 396 -15.73 12.49 -18.79
C PHE A 396 -15.94 13.10 -20.18
N GLY A 397 -15.22 12.63 -21.20
CA GLY A 397 -15.28 13.11 -22.57
C GLY A 397 -14.01 13.81 -23.04
N LEU A 398 -13.79 13.79 -24.36
CA LEU A 398 -12.59 14.37 -24.99
C LEU A 398 -12.41 15.85 -24.64
N GLY A 399 -11.18 16.21 -24.27
CA GLY A 399 -10.77 17.56 -23.87
C GLY A 399 -10.89 17.85 -22.38
N ILE A 400 -11.64 17.05 -21.60
CA ILE A 400 -11.77 17.24 -20.16
C ILE A 400 -10.44 16.96 -19.44
N GLY A 401 -9.65 16.02 -19.95
CA GLY A 401 -8.35 15.70 -19.38
C GLY A 401 -7.39 16.89 -19.32
N LEU A 402 -7.41 17.77 -20.34
CA LEU A 402 -6.59 18.99 -20.33
C LEU A 402 -7.07 19.99 -19.29
N LEU A 403 -8.39 20.09 -19.08
CA LEU A 403 -8.97 20.95 -18.05
C LEU A 403 -8.68 20.43 -16.66
N TRP A 404 -8.71 19.10 -16.47
CA TRP A 404 -8.42 18.47 -15.19
C TRP A 404 -6.93 18.57 -14.81
N ARG A 405 -6.04 18.35 -15.78
CA ARG A 405 -4.58 18.43 -15.61
C ARG A 405 -3.96 19.43 -16.58
N PRO A 406 -4.07 20.74 -16.33
CA PRO A 406 -3.59 21.77 -17.25
C PRO A 406 -2.05 21.83 -17.35
N PHE A 407 -1.32 21.45 -16.31
CA PHE A 407 0.14 21.44 -16.25
C PHE A 407 0.74 20.09 -16.66
N SER A 408 1.99 20.09 -17.12
CA SER A 408 2.65 18.91 -17.70
C SER A 408 3.68 18.22 -16.79
N GLY A 409 3.99 18.81 -15.63
CA GLY A 409 5.01 18.27 -14.73
C GLY A 409 4.64 16.89 -14.16
N LEU A 410 5.64 16.05 -13.91
CA LEU A 410 5.46 14.79 -13.20
C LEU A 410 5.11 15.07 -11.74
N GLN A 411 4.16 14.33 -11.20
CA GLN A 411 3.73 14.44 -9.81
C GLN A 411 3.78 13.08 -9.12
N THR A 412 3.83 13.09 -7.80
CA THR A 412 3.52 11.92 -6.99
C THR A 412 2.00 11.71 -7.04
N ALA A 413 1.57 10.51 -7.37
CA ALA A 413 0.13 10.19 -7.38
C ALA A 413 -0.47 10.39 -5.99
N THR A 414 -1.66 11.00 -5.92
CA THR A 414 -2.29 11.38 -4.64
C THR A 414 -2.53 10.15 -3.74
N PHE A 415 -2.95 9.04 -4.34
CA PHE A 415 -3.21 7.80 -3.62
C PHE A 415 -1.94 7.08 -3.12
N SER A 416 -0.77 7.37 -3.69
CA SER A 416 0.47 6.67 -3.31
C SER A 416 0.74 6.81 -1.81
N SER A 417 0.90 5.71 -1.10
CA SER A 417 1.29 5.72 0.31
C SER A 417 2.62 6.44 0.52
N ARG A 418 2.78 7.05 1.70
CA ARG A 418 3.88 7.96 2.04
C ARG A 418 4.60 7.49 3.30
N GLY A 419 5.89 7.79 3.36
CA GLY A 419 6.64 7.76 4.60
C GLY A 419 6.37 8.99 5.50
N PRO A 420 7.21 9.15 6.56
CA PRO A 420 8.24 8.21 6.99
C PRO A 420 7.64 6.91 7.54
N LEU A 421 8.49 5.89 7.70
CA LEU A 421 8.11 4.69 8.46
C LEU A 421 8.15 4.98 9.97
N PRO A 422 7.44 4.20 10.80
CA PRO A 422 7.48 4.35 12.26
C PRO A 422 8.90 4.28 12.85
N ASP A 423 9.77 3.47 12.24
CA ASP A 423 11.18 3.31 12.64
C ASP A 423 12.11 4.43 12.12
N GLY A 424 11.56 5.47 11.49
CA GLY A 424 12.28 6.65 11.02
C GLY A 424 12.93 6.51 9.66
N ARG A 425 12.77 5.39 8.95
CA ARG A 425 13.21 5.27 7.54
C ARG A 425 12.30 6.07 6.61
N VAL A 426 12.82 6.43 5.43
CA VAL A 426 12.06 7.16 4.40
C VAL A 426 10.78 6.43 3.96
N GLY A 427 10.84 5.09 3.85
CA GLY A 427 9.74 4.22 3.43
C GLY A 427 9.77 3.92 1.93
N ILE A 428 9.70 4.94 1.09
CA ILE A 428 9.73 4.76 -0.36
C ILE A 428 11.18 4.65 -0.86
N GLY A 429 11.49 3.64 -1.66
CA GLY A 429 12.81 3.48 -2.28
C GLY A 429 12.91 4.21 -3.62
N VAL A 430 11.89 4.06 -4.46
CA VAL A 430 11.82 4.60 -5.82
C VAL A 430 10.35 4.78 -6.23
N SER A 431 10.07 5.66 -7.18
CA SER A 431 8.74 5.79 -7.78
C SER A 431 8.75 5.42 -9.27
N ALA A 432 7.65 4.85 -9.74
CA ALA A 432 7.38 4.62 -11.15
C ALA A 432 5.95 5.07 -11.48
N ASN A 433 5.59 5.19 -12.78
CA ASN A 433 4.22 5.53 -13.11
C ASN A 433 3.26 4.46 -12.57
N GLY A 434 2.22 4.90 -11.88
CA GLY A 434 1.16 4.05 -11.34
C GLY A 434 -0.23 4.57 -11.65
N LEU A 435 -0.35 5.64 -12.47
CA LEU A 435 -1.63 6.17 -12.90
C LEU A 435 -1.94 5.73 -14.32
N ALA A 436 -3.17 5.27 -14.56
CA ALA A 436 -3.70 4.90 -15.88
C ALA A 436 -2.79 3.95 -16.67
N SER A 437 -2.27 2.94 -16.02
CA SER A 437 -1.48 1.88 -16.65
C SER A 437 -2.34 1.04 -17.60
N PHE A 438 -1.86 0.84 -18.83
CA PHE A 438 -2.57 0.08 -19.85
C PHE A 438 -2.29 -1.41 -19.68
N VAL A 439 -3.27 -2.17 -19.23
CA VAL A 439 -3.12 -3.56 -18.78
C VAL A 439 -4.16 -4.50 -19.35
N GLN A 440 -3.83 -5.79 -19.40
CA GLN A 440 -4.76 -6.85 -19.79
C GLN A 440 -5.22 -7.63 -18.56
N GLN A 441 -6.53 -7.88 -18.49
CA GLN A 441 -7.19 -8.62 -17.42
C GLN A 441 -7.19 -10.13 -17.68
N ALA A 442 -7.35 -10.95 -16.65
CA ALA A 442 -7.37 -12.40 -16.76
C ALA A 442 -8.44 -12.93 -17.74
N ASN A 443 -9.59 -12.29 -17.81
CA ASN A 443 -10.69 -12.63 -18.73
C ASN A 443 -10.51 -12.09 -20.16
N GLY A 444 -9.35 -11.48 -20.47
CA GLY A 444 -9.05 -10.89 -21.78
C GLY A 444 -9.47 -9.44 -21.93
N GLY A 445 -10.16 -8.86 -20.96
CA GLY A 445 -10.48 -7.43 -20.93
C GLY A 445 -9.23 -6.56 -20.94
N ILE A 446 -9.39 -5.30 -21.29
CA ILE A 446 -8.31 -4.30 -21.33
C ILE A 446 -8.76 -3.12 -20.48
N SER A 447 -7.87 -2.56 -19.67
CA SER A 447 -8.19 -1.41 -18.84
C SER A 447 -7.01 -0.43 -18.72
N LEU A 448 -7.35 0.80 -18.33
CA LEU A 448 -6.41 1.70 -17.67
C LEU A 448 -6.63 1.57 -16.17
N ALA A 449 -5.61 1.14 -15.46
CA ALA A 449 -5.69 0.90 -14.01
C ALA A 449 -4.65 1.74 -13.25
N SER A 450 -5.02 2.20 -12.06
CA SER A 450 -4.18 3.07 -11.24
C SER A 450 -3.96 2.47 -9.86
N GLY A 451 -2.71 2.50 -9.39
CA GLY A 451 -2.28 1.99 -8.10
C GLY A 451 -0.76 1.83 -8.04
N THR A 452 -0.19 1.81 -6.86
CA THR A 452 1.21 1.40 -6.63
C THR A 452 1.44 -0.05 -7.06
N SER A 453 0.37 -0.83 -7.15
CA SER A 453 0.34 -2.17 -7.73
C SER A 453 0.82 -2.24 -9.19
N PHE A 454 0.78 -1.13 -9.93
CA PHE A 454 1.28 -1.03 -11.31
C PHE A 454 2.67 -0.38 -11.37
N SER A 455 3.07 0.34 -10.34
CA SER A 455 4.43 0.86 -10.19
C SER A 455 5.42 -0.25 -9.81
N ALA A 456 5.07 -1.13 -8.89
CA ALA A 456 5.94 -2.22 -8.43
C ALA A 456 6.35 -3.18 -9.56
N PRO A 457 5.44 -3.71 -10.41
CA PRO A 457 5.82 -4.58 -11.52
C PRO A 457 6.66 -3.87 -12.60
N THR A 458 6.53 -2.53 -12.76
CA THR A 458 7.44 -1.73 -13.58
C THR A 458 8.88 -1.85 -13.08
N VAL A 459 9.08 -1.78 -11.76
CA VAL A 459 10.40 -1.96 -11.12
C VAL A 459 10.86 -3.41 -11.18
N SER A 460 9.95 -4.37 -11.05
CA SER A 460 10.25 -5.80 -11.21
C SER A 460 10.79 -6.12 -12.61
N GLY A 461 10.14 -5.57 -13.64
CA GLY A 461 10.63 -5.69 -15.03
C GLY A 461 11.99 -5.01 -15.23
N ALA A 462 12.21 -3.83 -14.64
CA ALA A 462 13.51 -3.15 -14.65
C ALA A 462 14.62 -4.01 -14.01
N ALA A 463 14.32 -4.64 -12.87
CA ALA A 463 15.22 -5.57 -12.22
C ALA A 463 15.53 -6.78 -13.14
N ALA A 464 14.52 -7.30 -13.85
CA ALA A 464 14.71 -8.42 -14.77
C ALA A 464 15.62 -8.06 -15.96
N ILE A 465 15.48 -6.87 -16.58
CA ILE A 465 16.40 -6.37 -17.61
C ILE A 465 17.83 -6.31 -17.08
N LEU A 466 18.01 -5.74 -15.88
CA LEU A 466 19.34 -5.60 -15.28
C LEU A 466 19.94 -6.96 -14.91
N ARG A 467 19.14 -7.92 -14.46
CA ARG A 467 19.60 -9.30 -14.20
C ARG A 467 20.08 -10.01 -15.48
N GLN A 468 19.38 -9.82 -16.60
CA GLN A 468 19.85 -10.32 -17.90
C GLN A 468 21.16 -9.67 -18.32
N LYS A 469 21.27 -8.35 -18.21
CA LYS A 469 22.45 -7.59 -18.63
C LYS A 469 23.66 -7.82 -17.72
N PHE A 470 23.45 -8.00 -16.43
CA PHE A 470 24.47 -8.16 -15.40
C PHE A 470 24.25 -9.45 -14.58
N PRO A 471 24.44 -10.64 -15.17
CA PRO A 471 24.11 -11.90 -14.50
C PRO A 471 24.96 -12.16 -13.23
N ALA A 472 26.15 -11.57 -13.13
CA ALA A 472 27.02 -11.67 -11.96
C ALA A 472 26.68 -10.68 -10.85
N ALA A 473 25.82 -9.67 -11.11
CA ALA A 473 25.42 -8.71 -10.07
C ALA A 473 24.54 -9.40 -9.04
N THR A 474 24.76 -9.11 -7.76
CA THR A 474 23.92 -9.62 -6.67
C THR A 474 22.55 -8.93 -6.67
N ALA A 475 21.56 -9.56 -6.05
CA ALA A 475 20.23 -8.94 -5.87
C ALA A 475 20.33 -7.57 -5.14
N THR A 476 21.21 -7.49 -4.14
CA THR A 476 21.49 -6.24 -3.44
C THR A 476 22.06 -5.16 -4.36
N GLN A 477 22.98 -5.50 -5.25
CA GLN A 477 23.53 -4.53 -6.22
C GLN A 477 22.47 -4.05 -7.20
N ILE A 478 21.61 -4.94 -7.72
CA ILE A 478 20.49 -4.57 -8.60
C ILE A 478 19.53 -3.62 -7.86
N ARG A 479 19.07 -4.00 -6.65
CA ARG A 479 18.19 -3.16 -5.81
C ARG A 479 18.80 -1.78 -5.58
N ASN A 480 20.04 -1.73 -5.13
CA ASN A 480 20.72 -0.48 -4.80
C ASN A 480 20.99 0.38 -6.04
N ALA A 481 21.29 -0.24 -7.19
CA ALA A 481 21.44 0.49 -8.44
C ALA A 481 20.14 1.17 -8.86
N LEU A 482 19.00 0.45 -8.84
CA LEU A 482 17.68 1.00 -9.16
C LEU A 482 17.31 2.17 -8.25
N ALA A 483 17.48 2.00 -6.94
CA ALA A 483 17.15 3.05 -5.98
C ALA A 483 18.08 4.27 -6.09
N SER A 484 19.41 4.05 -6.14
CA SER A 484 20.39 5.15 -6.11
C SER A 484 20.52 5.90 -7.45
N SER A 485 19.99 5.37 -8.54
CA SER A 485 19.98 6.02 -9.86
C SER A 485 18.68 6.76 -10.19
N ALA A 486 17.70 6.69 -9.30
CA ALA A 486 16.41 7.34 -9.49
C ALA A 486 16.55 8.87 -9.64
N ASN A 487 15.68 9.46 -10.45
CA ASN A 487 15.73 10.88 -10.79
C ASN A 487 14.76 11.70 -9.93
N ALA A 488 15.30 12.33 -8.89
CA ALA A 488 14.52 13.17 -7.98
C ALA A 488 14.01 14.47 -8.63
N VAL A 489 14.78 15.03 -9.57
CA VAL A 489 14.42 16.30 -10.23
C VAL A 489 13.36 16.16 -11.32
N ALA A 490 12.95 14.93 -11.63
CA ALA A 490 11.84 14.69 -12.56
C ALA A 490 10.49 15.21 -12.02
N PHE A 491 10.33 15.26 -10.70
CA PHE A 491 9.09 15.70 -10.05
C PHE A 491 9.00 17.22 -9.99
N ALA A 492 7.84 17.75 -10.39
CA ALA A 492 7.56 19.19 -10.42
C ALA A 492 6.64 19.64 -9.27
N ASP A 493 6.24 18.72 -8.40
CA ASP A 493 5.21 18.91 -7.37
C ASP A 493 5.77 19.31 -6.00
N ASN A 494 7.06 19.55 -5.86
CA ASN A 494 7.75 19.81 -4.59
C ASN A 494 7.67 18.65 -3.58
N SER A 495 7.35 17.43 -4.04
CA SER A 495 7.34 16.27 -3.16
C SER A 495 8.73 15.98 -2.57
N GLY A 496 8.77 15.53 -1.32
CA GLY A 496 9.99 15.16 -0.60
C GLY A 496 10.38 13.69 -0.78
N ALA A 497 11.48 13.30 -0.16
CA ALA A 497 11.93 11.91 -0.19
C ALA A 497 10.91 10.95 0.46
N VAL A 498 10.20 11.37 1.49
CA VAL A 498 9.13 10.56 2.13
C VAL A 498 7.93 10.33 1.21
N ASP A 499 7.78 11.13 0.15
CA ASP A 499 6.68 11.01 -0.83
C ASP A 499 7.04 10.14 -2.03
N ARG A 500 8.27 10.29 -2.55
CA ARG A 500 8.70 9.73 -3.84
C ARG A 500 9.98 8.90 -3.77
N GLY A 501 10.53 8.72 -2.57
CA GLY A 501 11.82 8.05 -2.39
C GLY A 501 12.96 8.84 -3.05
N ASN A 502 13.87 8.11 -3.67
CA ASN A 502 15.00 8.71 -4.41
C ASN A 502 14.58 9.37 -5.75
N GLY A 503 13.31 9.22 -6.14
CA GLY A 503 12.78 9.83 -7.36
C GLY A 503 12.21 8.83 -8.37
N LEU A 504 12.06 9.28 -9.61
CA LEU A 504 11.56 8.45 -10.71
C LEU A 504 12.59 7.39 -11.10
N LEU A 505 12.16 6.16 -11.27
CA LEU A 505 12.95 5.04 -11.78
C LEU A 505 13.73 5.43 -13.06
N ASN A 506 15.02 5.06 -13.11
CA ASN A 506 15.85 5.26 -14.29
C ASN A 506 16.73 4.03 -14.55
N VAL A 507 16.24 3.16 -15.42
CA VAL A 507 16.88 1.85 -15.72
C VAL A 507 18.22 2.01 -16.42
N SER A 508 18.32 2.97 -17.34
CA SER A 508 19.57 3.26 -18.04
C SER A 508 20.66 3.79 -17.12
N ALA A 509 20.30 4.68 -16.18
CA ALA A 509 21.24 5.17 -15.17
C ALA A 509 21.65 4.07 -14.18
N ALA A 510 20.73 3.16 -13.82
CA ALA A 510 21.05 1.98 -13.01
C ALA A 510 22.04 1.06 -13.71
N ALA A 511 21.85 0.79 -15.01
CA ALA A 511 22.77 0.02 -15.81
C ALA A 511 24.15 0.69 -15.90
N ALA A 512 24.23 2.00 -16.07
CA ALA A 512 25.48 2.75 -16.07
C ALA A 512 26.24 2.61 -14.74
N LYS A 513 25.54 2.70 -13.59
CA LYS A 513 26.14 2.48 -12.25
C LYS A 513 26.68 1.06 -12.08
N LEU A 514 25.94 0.05 -12.53
CA LEU A 514 26.39 -1.34 -12.49
C LEU A 514 27.61 -1.57 -13.39
N THR A 515 27.61 -0.97 -14.58
CA THR A 515 28.78 -1.04 -15.50
C THR A 515 30.05 -0.41 -14.88
N ALA A 516 29.87 0.71 -14.19
CA ALA A 516 30.95 1.40 -13.51
C ALA A 516 31.40 0.73 -12.19
N GLY A 517 30.68 -0.28 -11.72
CA GLY A 517 30.91 -0.88 -10.40
C GLY A 517 30.65 0.07 -9.22
N ASN A 518 29.94 1.17 -9.46
CA ASN A 518 29.77 2.28 -8.53
C ASN A 518 28.35 2.31 -7.93
N VAL A 519 27.97 1.20 -7.31
CA VAL A 519 26.65 1.05 -6.66
C VAL A 519 26.80 1.35 -5.18
N SER A 520 26.27 2.50 -4.76
CA SER A 520 26.23 2.87 -3.34
C SER A 520 25.35 1.92 -2.54
N PRO A 521 25.75 1.48 -1.34
CA PRO A 521 24.85 0.80 -0.43
C PRO A 521 23.61 1.68 -0.18
N LEU A 522 22.41 1.09 -0.19
CA LEU A 522 21.27 1.74 0.44
C LEU A 522 21.54 1.70 1.96
N LEU A 523 21.96 2.83 2.49
CA LEU A 523 21.96 2.98 3.93
C LEU A 523 20.49 2.98 4.36
N PRO A 524 20.07 2.15 5.31
CA PRO A 524 18.80 2.34 5.97
C PRO A 524 18.89 3.69 6.67
N PHE A 525 18.41 4.76 6.02
CA PHE A 525 18.24 6.05 6.68
C PHE A 525 17.10 5.90 7.68
N GLY A 526 17.46 5.86 8.94
CA GLY A 526 16.63 5.69 10.10
C GLY A 526 17.33 4.79 11.07
N LEU A 527 17.79 5.35 12.18
CA LEU A 527 18.47 4.58 13.23
C LEU A 527 17.47 3.84 14.14
N GLY A 528 16.17 3.78 13.76
CA GLY A 528 15.14 3.20 14.61
C GLY A 528 15.09 3.88 15.98
N LEU A 529 15.22 5.21 16.01
CA LEU A 529 15.15 5.95 17.25
C LEU A 529 13.72 5.89 17.79
N PRO A 530 13.55 5.68 19.09
CA PRO A 530 12.23 5.55 19.71
C PRO A 530 11.52 6.90 19.84
N SER A 531 11.53 7.73 18.79
CA SER A 531 10.94 9.07 18.82
C SER A 531 10.65 9.57 17.42
N ILE A 532 9.37 9.69 17.07
CA ILE A 532 8.95 10.27 15.78
C ILE A 532 9.46 11.70 15.60
N PRO A 533 9.38 12.61 16.57
CA PRO A 533 9.94 13.95 16.38
C PRO A 533 11.42 13.97 15.98
N LEU A 534 12.21 13.09 16.57
CA LEU A 534 13.64 12.99 16.25
C LEU A 534 13.85 12.37 14.86
N ASN A 535 13.06 11.36 14.51
CA ASN A 535 13.09 10.75 13.18
C ASN A 535 12.71 11.76 12.08
N LEU A 536 11.67 12.57 12.29
CA LEU A 536 11.29 13.65 11.37
C LEU A 536 12.42 14.66 11.19
N LEU A 537 13.08 15.07 12.28
CA LEU A 537 14.21 15.99 12.22
C LEU A 537 15.37 15.43 11.39
N LEU A 538 15.70 14.15 11.56
CA LEU A 538 16.75 13.47 10.78
C LEU A 538 16.40 13.37 9.29
N LEU A 539 15.11 13.31 8.95
CA LEU A 539 14.61 13.35 7.58
C LEU A 539 14.50 14.77 7.00
N GLY A 540 14.85 15.78 7.77
CA GLY A 540 14.75 17.20 7.37
C GLY A 540 13.31 17.71 7.38
N ILE A 541 12.40 17.03 8.07
CA ILE A 541 10.99 17.41 8.22
C ILE A 541 10.83 18.17 9.52
N THR A 542 10.42 19.44 9.44
CA THR A 542 10.16 20.27 10.61
C THR A 542 8.66 20.37 10.85
N PRO A 543 8.15 19.86 11.98
CA PRO A 543 6.77 20.09 12.36
C PRO A 543 6.46 21.58 12.53
N VAL A 544 5.19 21.96 12.33
CA VAL A 544 4.75 23.33 12.53
C VAL A 544 4.94 23.78 13.97
N ASN A 545 5.39 25.03 14.15
CA ASN A 545 5.54 25.62 15.46
C ASN A 545 4.24 26.31 15.89
N PHE A 546 3.84 26.08 17.13
CA PHE A 546 2.68 26.71 17.74
C PHE A 546 3.09 27.90 18.63
N ASN A 547 2.40 29.02 18.49
CA ASN A 547 2.40 30.11 19.44
C ASN A 547 1.13 29.98 20.29
N GLY A 548 1.27 29.50 21.52
CA GLY A 548 0.12 29.03 22.29
C GLY A 548 -0.53 27.81 21.59
N ASN A 549 -1.79 27.94 21.23
CA ASN A 549 -2.56 26.88 20.55
C ASN A 549 -2.71 27.11 19.04
N THR A 550 -2.07 28.13 18.47
CA THR A 550 -2.25 28.50 17.06
C THR A 550 -0.93 28.49 16.31
N SER A 551 -0.95 27.97 15.10
CA SER A 551 0.13 28.06 14.12
C SER A 551 -0.42 28.72 12.86
N THR A 552 0.33 29.65 12.25
CA THR A 552 -0.03 30.26 10.98
C THR A 552 1.15 30.16 10.03
N THR A 553 0.91 29.61 8.84
CA THR A 553 1.89 29.49 7.77
C THR A 553 1.36 30.18 6.54
N HIS A 554 2.13 31.14 6.01
CA HIS A 554 1.84 31.78 4.73
C HIS A 554 2.48 30.98 3.60
N LEU A 555 1.66 30.54 2.63
CA LEU A 555 2.09 29.87 1.41
C LEU A 555 1.99 30.83 0.25
N SER A 556 3.11 31.14 -0.37
CA SER A 556 3.19 32.01 -1.54
C SER A 556 3.62 31.24 -2.79
N ASN A 557 3.16 31.67 -3.96
CA ASN A 557 3.63 31.17 -5.25
C ASN A 557 3.45 29.64 -5.47
N LEU A 558 2.33 29.06 -5.04
CA LEU A 558 1.98 27.71 -5.42
C LEU A 558 1.54 27.70 -6.89
N LYS A 559 2.38 27.14 -7.76
CA LYS A 559 2.06 26.91 -9.17
C LYS A 559 1.15 25.70 -9.31
N PRO A 560 0.45 25.52 -10.44
CA PRO A 560 -0.34 24.33 -10.69
C PRO A 560 0.45 23.05 -10.42
N GLY A 561 -0.09 22.19 -9.56
CA GLY A 561 0.52 20.93 -9.16
C GLY A 561 1.62 21.00 -8.12
N GLN A 562 2.06 22.18 -7.70
CA GLN A 562 3.01 22.31 -6.60
C GLN A 562 2.32 22.17 -5.25
N MET A 563 2.93 21.41 -4.35
CA MET A 563 2.41 21.14 -3.01
C MET A 563 3.27 21.79 -1.93
N ALA A 564 2.62 22.29 -0.89
CA ALA A 564 3.22 22.56 0.40
C ALA A 564 2.72 21.53 1.42
N GLN A 565 3.62 21.05 2.27
CA GLN A 565 3.35 20.02 3.26
C GLN A 565 3.59 20.57 4.66
N LEU A 566 2.56 20.56 5.51
CA LEU A 566 2.66 20.95 6.90
C LEU A 566 2.43 19.72 7.78
N TYR A 567 3.29 19.52 8.75
CA TYR A 567 3.28 18.36 9.64
C TYR A 567 2.96 18.83 11.05
N VAL A 568 1.92 18.27 11.65
CA VAL A 568 1.47 18.58 13.00
C VAL A 568 1.66 17.36 13.87
N LEU A 569 2.49 17.48 14.90
CA LEU A 569 2.58 16.45 15.93
C LEU A 569 1.39 16.60 16.88
N THR A 570 0.63 15.52 17.05
CA THR A 570 -0.53 15.43 17.92
C THR A 570 -0.25 14.56 19.13
N GLN A 571 -1.00 14.78 20.19
CA GLN A 571 -0.94 14.03 21.43
C GLN A 571 -2.35 13.54 21.80
N ASP A 572 -2.44 12.54 22.64
CA ASP A 572 -3.73 12.01 23.13
C ASP A 572 -4.58 13.04 23.91
N SER A 573 -3.94 14.13 24.37
CA SER A 573 -4.59 15.23 25.06
C SER A 573 -5.26 16.28 24.15
N ILE A 574 -5.25 16.10 22.83
CA ILE A 574 -5.90 17.02 21.89
C ILE A 574 -7.28 16.50 21.57
N ASP A 575 -8.33 17.28 21.89
CA ASP A 575 -9.72 16.94 21.60
C ASP A 575 -10.15 17.32 20.18
N ASP A 576 -9.57 18.40 19.65
CA ASP A 576 -9.89 18.91 18.32
C ASP A 576 -8.71 19.65 17.73
N LEU A 577 -8.50 19.45 16.45
CA LEU A 577 -7.55 20.21 15.64
C LEU A 577 -8.33 20.82 14.48
N SER A 578 -8.36 22.16 14.41
CA SER A 578 -8.94 22.84 13.26
C SER A 578 -7.87 23.35 12.31
N VAL A 579 -8.12 23.16 11.01
CA VAL A 579 -7.27 23.64 9.91
C VAL A 579 -8.09 24.62 9.09
N THR A 580 -7.71 25.89 9.10
CA THR A 580 -8.40 26.93 8.34
C THR A 580 -7.50 27.44 7.22
N ILE A 581 -8.01 27.40 6.00
CA ILE A 581 -7.40 28.06 4.83
C ILE A 581 -8.03 29.43 4.72
N LYS A 582 -7.19 30.47 4.63
CA LYS A 582 -7.61 31.88 4.55
C LYS A 582 -6.87 32.62 3.44
N ASN A 583 -7.45 33.74 3.04
CA ASN A 583 -6.79 34.69 2.16
C ASN A 583 -6.28 34.07 0.85
N VAL A 584 -7.07 33.17 0.24
CA VAL A 584 -6.71 32.59 -1.06
C VAL A 584 -6.63 33.73 -2.08
N THR A 585 -5.48 33.87 -2.74
CA THR A 585 -5.21 34.96 -3.71
C THR A 585 -4.64 34.39 -5.02
N PRO A 586 -5.03 34.98 -6.18
CA PRO A 586 -5.97 36.11 -6.31
C PRO A 586 -7.40 35.73 -5.90
N ALA A 587 -8.07 36.63 -5.19
CA ALA A 587 -9.45 36.45 -4.79
C ALA A 587 -10.38 36.53 -6.01
N LEU A 588 -11.15 35.49 -6.25
CA LEU A 588 -12.17 35.53 -7.29
C LEU A 588 -13.46 36.16 -6.78
N PRO A 589 -14.13 37.00 -7.62
CA PRO A 589 -15.48 37.44 -7.28
C PRO A 589 -16.42 36.24 -7.03
N PRO A 590 -17.39 36.36 -6.11
CA PRO A 590 -18.29 35.24 -5.78
C PRO A 590 -19.01 34.62 -6.99
N ALA A 591 -19.33 35.43 -8.01
CA ALA A 591 -19.95 34.93 -9.24
C ALA A 591 -19.00 34.14 -10.16
N SER A 592 -17.69 34.22 -9.93
CA SER A 592 -16.64 33.53 -10.71
C SER A 592 -15.95 32.46 -9.92
N GLN A 593 -16.36 32.19 -8.70
CA GLN A 593 -15.84 31.12 -7.86
C GLN A 593 -16.29 29.76 -8.43
N ASN A 594 -15.49 29.23 -9.32
CA ASN A 594 -15.70 27.93 -9.92
C ASN A 594 -14.51 27.03 -9.59
N GLN A 595 -14.78 25.97 -8.85
CA GLN A 595 -13.77 25.00 -8.37
C GLN A 595 -13.04 24.25 -9.48
N LEU A 596 -13.50 24.30 -10.72
CA LEU A 596 -12.85 23.63 -11.86
C LEU A 596 -11.96 24.59 -12.69
N PHE A 597 -12.20 25.89 -12.65
CA PHE A 597 -11.56 26.84 -13.57
C PHE A 597 -11.07 28.11 -12.86
N GLY A 598 -11.19 28.19 -11.55
CA GLY A 598 -10.77 29.34 -10.75
C GLY A 598 -9.31 29.25 -10.30
N ASP A 599 -8.82 30.33 -9.72
CA ASP A 599 -7.59 30.27 -8.92
C ASP A 599 -7.94 29.70 -7.56
N ASP A 600 -7.51 28.46 -7.31
CA ASP A 600 -7.85 27.70 -6.12
C ASP A 600 -6.68 26.85 -5.61
N VAL A 601 -6.83 26.36 -4.40
CA VAL A 601 -5.93 25.36 -3.80
C VAL A 601 -6.70 24.08 -3.50
N PHE A 602 -6.09 22.94 -3.80
CA PHE A 602 -6.59 21.65 -3.33
C PHE A 602 -5.95 21.31 -2.00
N VAL A 603 -6.78 21.07 -0.99
CA VAL A 603 -6.33 20.80 0.38
C VAL A 603 -6.72 19.41 0.79
N THR A 604 -5.79 18.68 1.40
CA THR A 604 -6.07 17.43 2.10
C THR A 604 -5.54 17.50 3.52
N VAL A 605 -6.34 17.02 4.48
CA VAL A 605 -5.96 16.86 5.88
C VAL A 605 -6.03 15.39 6.23
N ASN A 606 -4.90 14.81 6.54
CA ASN A 606 -4.77 13.39 6.85
C ASN A 606 -4.20 13.21 8.25
N ASP A 607 -4.84 12.35 8.99
CA ASP A 607 -4.44 11.89 10.31
C ASP A 607 -3.91 10.46 10.17
N ALA A 608 -2.74 10.18 10.68
CA ALA A 608 -2.07 8.92 10.46
C ALA A 608 -1.43 8.37 11.73
N TYR A 609 -1.51 7.07 11.86
CA TYR A 609 -0.78 6.29 12.85
C TYR A 609 -0.33 4.97 12.22
N THR A 610 0.84 4.50 12.60
CA THR A 610 1.48 3.29 12.04
C THR A 610 1.37 3.23 10.51
N SER A 611 0.69 2.25 9.94
CA SER A 611 0.50 2.10 8.49
C SER A 611 -0.90 2.48 8.02
N PHE A 612 -1.66 3.18 8.86
CA PHE A 612 -3.02 3.59 8.55
C PHE A 612 -3.14 5.10 8.51
N ALA A 613 -3.90 5.61 7.56
CA ALA A 613 -4.27 7.01 7.50
C ALA A 613 -5.78 7.18 7.36
N VAL A 614 -6.28 8.21 7.98
CA VAL A 614 -7.66 8.65 7.81
C VAL A 614 -7.65 10.01 7.15
N THR A 615 -8.27 10.12 5.98
CA THR A 615 -8.53 11.43 5.37
C THR A 615 -9.66 12.11 6.14
N ARG A 616 -9.33 13.17 6.87
CA ARG A 616 -10.29 13.94 7.68
C ARG A 616 -11.02 14.96 6.82
N ALA A 617 -10.33 15.54 5.86
CA ALA A 617 -10.92 16.49 4.91
C ALA A 617 -10.16 16.51 3.59
N ALA A 618 -10.88 16.79 2.51
CA ALA A 618 -10.32 17.09 1.20
C ALA A 618 -11.26 18.02 0.45
N GLY A 619 -10.71 18.99 -0.27
CA GLY A 619 -11.53 19.89 -1.07
C GLY A 619 -10.74 20.96 -1.83
N PHE A 620 -11.40 21.52 -2.84
CA PHE A 620 -10.95 22.70 -3.59
C PHE A 620 -11.41 23.96 -2.87
N ILE A 621 -10.50 24.86 -2.59
CA ILE A 621 -10.72 26.02 -1.73
C ILE A 621 -10.46 27.30 -2.51
N VAL A 622 -11.48 28.15 -2.62
CA VAL A 622 -11.44 29.45 -3.26
C VAL A 622 -11.74 30.62 -2.28
N ALA A 623 -12.19 30.28 -1.07
CA ALA A 623 -12.53 31.23 -0.01
C ALA A 623 -12.22 30.65 1.35
N ASP A 624 -12.25 31.46 2.41
CA ASP A 624 -11.98 31.01 3.77
C ASP A 624 -12.80 29.78 4.15
N THR A 625 -12.12 28.70 4.52
CA THR A 625 -12.71 27.39 4.84
C THR A 625 -11.98 26.75 6.01
N THR A 626 -12.74 26.21 6.95
CA THR A 626 -12.23 25.47 8.11
C THR A 626 -12.58 24.01 8.01
N PHE A 627 -11.61 23.15 8.30
CA PHE A 627 -11.74 21.72 8.45
C PHE A 627 -11.47 21.33 9.89
N ASP A 628 -12.41 20.62 10.52
CA ASP A 628 -12.22 20.11 11.87
C ASP A 628 -11.75 18.66 11.85
N VAL A 629 -10.77 18.37 12.70
CA VAL A 629 -10.21 17.04 12.95
C VAL A 629 -10.50 16.68 14.39
N PRO A 630 -11.71 16.22 14.69
CA PRO A 630 -12.09 15.87 16.05
C PRO A 630 -11.33 14.61 16.49
N LEU A 631 -10.90 14.60 17.74
CA LEU A 631 -10.16 13.50 18.35
C LEU A 631 -9.04 12.96 17.44
N PRO A 632 -8.07 13.81 17.05
CA PRO A 632 -6.97 13.35 16.22
C PRO A 632 -6.24 12.21 16.92
N LEU A 633 -5.76 11.26 16.15
CA LEU A 633 -4.93 10.18 16.66
C LEU A 633 -3.63 10.78 17.23
N ALA A 634 -3.12 10.23 18.33
CA ALA A 634 -1.85 10.68 18.87
C ALA A 634 -0.75 10.37 17.87
N GLY A 635 -0.27 11.41 17.17
CA GLY A 635 0.68 11.20 16.15
C GLY A 635 0.95 12.30 15.15
N LEU A 636 0.77 12.05 13.88
CA LEU A 636 1.13 12.93 12.80
C LEU A 636 -0.10 13.28 11.93
N VAL A 637 -0.53 14.53 12.02
CA VAL A 637 -1.46 15.09 11.04
C VAL A 637 -0.67 15.79 9.95
N ARG A 638 -0.98 15.45 8.71
CA ARG A 638 -0.40 16.09 7.52
C ARG A 638 -1.46 16.93 6.83
N VAL A 639 -1.14 18.20 6.64
CA VAL A 639 -1.92 19.13 5.83
C VAL A 639 -1.17 19.37 4.53
N SER A 640 -1.72 18.91 3.42
CA SER A 640 -1.18 19.13 2.07
C SER A 640 -1.99 20.20 1.38
N VAL A 641 -1.32 21.23 0.87
CA VAL A 641 -1.94 22.32 0.12
C VAL A 641 -1.29 22.37 -1.26
N GLN A 642 -2.06 22.11 -2.30
CA GLN A 642 -1.61 22.09 -3.69
C GLN A 642 -2.25 23.23 -4.46
N GLY A 643 -1.44 23.98 -5.22
CA GLY A 643 -1.97 24.88 -6.25
C GLY A 643 -2.64 24.02 -7.33
N ASP A 644 -3.93 24.21 -7.55
CA ASP A 644 -4.69 23.41 -8.51
C ASP A 644 -4.84 24.15 -9.83
N SER A 645 -5.99 24.74 -10.11
CA SER A 645 -6.16 25.58 -11.27
C SER A 645 -5.68 27.00 -10.98
N THR A 646 -4.78 27.53 -11.82
CA THR A 646 -4.28 28.89 -11.62
C THR A 646 -4.29 29.69 -12.91
N ASN A 647 -5.28 30.55 -13.09
CA ASN A 647 -5.35 31.48 -14.22
C ASN A 647 -4.28 32.60 -14.09
N ALA A 648 -3.94 32.95 -12.86
CA ALA A 648 -2.89 33.93 -12.54
C ALA A 648 -1.47 33.38 -12.61
N GLY A 649 -1.31 32.07 -12.86
CA GLY A 649 -0.02 31.38 -12.90
C GLY A 649 0.47 30.85 -11.53
N ASN A 650 -0.02 31.40 -10.43
CA ASN A 650 0.23 30.93 -9.07
C ASN A 650 -0.87 31.35 -8.11
N VAL A 651 -1.01 30.64 -7.03
CA VAL A 651 -1.91 30.99 -5.92
C VAL A 651 -1.15 31.11 -4.62
N ALA A 652 -1.71 31.84 -3.66
CA ALA A 652 -1.21 31.96 -2.30
C ALA A 652 -2.35 31.83 -1.30
N CYS A 653 -2.05 31.37 -0.09
CA CYS A 653 -3.01 31.31 1.01
C CYS A 653 -2.31 31.30 2.37
N ASP A 654 -3.07 31.52 3.43
CA ASP A 654 -2.65 31.31 4.80
C ASP A 654 -3.28 30.02 5.33
N VAL A 655 -2.46 29.18 5.93
CA VAL A 655 -2.89 27.98 6.65
C VAL A 655 -2.82 28.24 8.14
N VAL A 656 -3.96 28.30 8.80
CA VAL A 656 -4.07 28.50 10.25
C VAL A 656 -4.48 27.20 10.90
N ILE A 657 -3.66 26.68 11.79
CA ILE A 657 -3.88 25.45 12.52
C ILE A 657 -4.09 25.79 13.98
N GLN A 658 -5.21 25.36 14.56
CA GLN A 658 -5.52 25.55 15.97
C GLN A 658 -5.73 24.19 16.63
N ARG A 659 -5.15 24.00 17.81
CA ARG A 659 -5.36 22.81 18.65
C ARG A 659 -6.16 23.19 19.89
N HIS A 660 -7.14 22.33 20.22
CA HIS A 660 -7.97 22.44 21.41
C HIS A 660 -7.66 21.24 22.29
N ASN A 661 -7.15 21.52 23.47
CA ASN A 661 -6.78 20.47 24.42
C ASN A 661 -8.01 19.89 25.11
N ALA A 662 -7.97 18.61 25.42
CA ALA A 662 -9.01 17.88 26.14
C ALA A 662 -9.37 18.57 27.45
N SER A 663 -10.67 18.74 27.69
CA SER A 663 -11.20 19.15 28.99
C SER A 663 -11.00 18.06 30.05
N LEU A 664 -10.73 16.81 29.62
CA LEU A 664 -10.60 15.60 30.45
C LEU A 664 -9.12 15.18 30.63
N ASN A 665 -8.29 16.08 31.15
CA ASN A 665 -6.86 15.79 31.32
C ASN A 665 -6.53 14.76 32.41
N ALA A 666 -7.42 14.56 33.39
CA ALA A 666 -7.16 13.60 34.48
C ALA A 666 -7.57 12.17 34.06
N PRO A 667 -6.69 11.18 34.23
CA PRO A 667 -7.02 9.79 33.90
C PRO A 667 -8.11 9.23 34.83
N THR A 668 -8.94 8.35 34.32
CA THR A 668 -9.85 7.52 35.12
C THR A 668 -9.05 6.52 35.94
N SER A 669 -8.12 5.83 35.28
CA SER A 669 -7.23 4.86 35.93
C SER A 669 -5.88 4.83 35.22
N VAL A 670 -4.84 4.45 35.94
CA VAL A 670 -3.47 4.25 35.44
C VAL A 670 -2.97 2.92 35.97
N GLY A 671 -2.27 2.17 35.16
CA GLY A 671 -1.72 0.89 35.59
C GLY A 671 -0.51 0.47 34.78
N LYS A 672 -0.05 -0.73 35.05
CA LYS A 672 1.05 -1.38 34.36
C LYS A 672 0.58 -2.72 33.85
N ILE A 673 0.97 -3.07 32.61
CA ILE A 673 0.57 -4.31 31.97
C ILE A 673 1.77 -5.02 31.34
N LYS A 674 1.72 -6.35 31.31
CA LYS A 674 2.69 -7.22 30.64
C LYS A 674 2.01 -8.00 29.52
N GLN A 675 2.82 -8.62 28.68
CA GLN A 675 2.39 -9.57 27.67
C GLN A 675 1.41 -10.59 28.27
N GLY A 676 0.25 -10.77 27.61
CA GLY A 676 -0.76 -11.74 28.01
C GLY A 676 -1.53 -11.43 29.30
N GLN A 677 -1.31 -10.28 29.92
CA GLN A 677 -2.11 -9.85 31.09
C GLN A 677 -3.41 -9.17 30.66
N ASP A 678 -4.43 -9.33 31.49
CA ASP A 678 -5.69 -8.59 31.43
C ASP A 678 -5.89 -7.85 32.77
N THR A 679 -6.23 -6.58 32.71
CA THR A 679 -6.51 -5.75 33.88
C THR A 679 -7.90 -5.13 33.69
N ALA A 680 -8.82 -5.42 34.63
CA ALA A 680 -10.18 -4.91 34.58
C ALA A 680 -10.32 -3.60 35.37
N VAL A 681 -10.96 -2.59 34.77
CA VAL A 681 -11.34 -1.33 35.41
C VAL A 681 -12.86 -1.20 35.38
N ARG A 682 -13.51 -1.22 36.53
CA ARG A 682 -14.95 -1.14 36.65
C ARG A 682 -15.40 0.31 36.79
N ILE A 683 -16.48 0.70 36.09
CA ILE A 683 -16.95 2.08 36.01
C ILE A 683 -18.46 2.11 36.09
N GLN A 684 -19.04 3.00 36.91
CA GLN A 684 -20.49 3.20 36.98
C GLN A 684 -20.92 4.18 35.90
N VAL A 685 -21.78 3.72 34.99
CA VAL A 685 -22.39 4.55 33.95
C VAL A 685 -23.77 5.02 34.45
N PRO A 686 -24.03 6.36 34.48
CA PRO A 686 -25.30 6.92 34.93
C PRO A 686 -26.47 6.57 34.00
N ALA A 687 -27.68 6.56 34.53
CA ALA A 687 -28.88 6.46 33.70
C ALA A 687 -29.06 7.74 32.85
N GLY A 688 -29.49 7.57 31.61
CA GLY A 688 -29.71 8.68 30.68
C GLY A 688 -28.47 9.18 29.97
N THR A 689 -27.34 8.50 30.10
CA THR A 689 -26.12 8.77 29.30
C THR A 689 -26.42 8.55 27.82
N SER A 690 -26.16 9.56 27.00
CA SER A 690 -26.31 9.45 25.53
C SER A 690 -25.08 8.89 24.84
N GLN A 691 -23.88 9.15 25.40
CA GLN A 691 -22.61 8.69 24.86
C GLN A 691 -21.64 8.30 25.97
N LEU A 692 -21.11 7.09 25.89
CA LEU A 692 -20.04 6.60 26.73
C LEU A 692 -18.78 6.48 25.87
N SER A 693 -17.67 7.12 26.29
CA SER A 693 -16.41 7.13 25.54
C SER A 693 -15.25 6.68 26.39
N PHE A 694 -14.40 5.88 25.82
CA PHE A 694 -13.15 5.41 26.39
C PHE A 694 -11.98 5.76 25.49
N LEU A 695 -10.86 6.12 26.11
CA LEU A 695 -9.56 6.34 25.48
C LEU A 695 -8.51 5.63 26.33
N LEU A 696 -7.82 4.68 25.73
CA LEU A 696 -6.69 3.96 26.32
C LEU A 696 -5.41 4.38 25.59
N SER A 697 -4.47 4.94 26.32
CA SER A 697 -3.13 5.28 25.81
C SER A 697 -2.07 4.61 26.65
N TRP A 698 -0.86 4.51 26.13
CA TRP A 698 0.29 3.90 26.82
C TRP A 698 1.61 4.58 26.45
N LEU A 699 2.68 4.24 27.15
CA LEU A 699 3.95 4.96 27.04
C LEU A 699 4.66 4.68 25.71
N LEU A 700 4.68 3.41 25.27
CA LEU A 700 5.26 3.01 24.00
C LEU A 700 4.15 2.93 22.92
N GLU A 701 3.48 4.05 22.73
CA GLU A 701 2.55 4.26 21.62
C GLU A 701 3.32 4.46 20.30
N TRP A 702 2.63 4.53 19.18
CA TRP A 702 3.25 4.64 17.86
C TRP A 702 4.20 5.86 17.67
N GLY A 703 4.08 6.88 18.51
CA GLY A 703 5.05 7.98 18.60
C GLY A 703 6.41 7.56 19.12
N ASN A 704 6.53 6.36 19.70
CA ASN A 704 7.71 5.81 20.34
C ASN A 704 7.97 4.39 19.82
N TYR A 705 8.55 4.27 18.64
CA TYR A 705 8.85 2.97 18.03
C TYR A 705 9.96 2.22 18.82
N PRO A 706 9.85 0.91 19.03
CA PRO A 706 8.76 0.01 18.64
C PRO A 706 7.52 0.18 19.52
N THR A 707 6.37 0.21 18.88
CA THR A 707 5.07 0.38 19.51
C THR A 707 4.63 -0.91 20.20
N ASN A 708 4.02 -0.82 21.38
CA ASN A 708 3.27 -1.94 21.95
C ASN A 708 1.83 -1.97 21.45
N ASP A 709 1.21 -3.14 21.51
CA ASP A 709 -0.19 -3.36 21.21
C ASP A 709 -0.94 -3.69 22.50
N ILE A 710 -1.85 -2.81 22.91
CA ILE A 710 -2.64 -2.92 24.15
C ILE A 710 -4.11 -2.73 23.79
N ASP A 711 -4.86 -3.83 23.77
CA ASP A 711 -6.27 -3.84 23.43
C ASP A 711 -7.15 -3.28 24.54
N LEU A 712 -8.22 -2.60 24.15
CA LEU A 712 -9.32 -2.18 25.01
C LEU A 712 -10.60 -2.94 24.65
N VAL A 713 -11.06 -3.81 25.52
CA VAL A 713 -12.32 -4.54 25.37
C VAL A 713 -13.30 -4.08 26.45
N LEU A 714 -14.54 -3.77 26.05
CA LEU A 714 -15.56 -3.34 27.00
C LEU A 714 -16.53 -4.49 27.27
N GLU A 715 -16.91 -4.65 28.54
CA GLU A 715 -18.01 -5.52 28.97
C GLU A 715 -19.16 -4.66 29.51
N ASP A 716 -20.35 -4.84 28.94
CA ASP A 716 -21.58 -4.14 29.36
C ASP A 716 -22.16 -4.71 30.66
N PRO A 717 -23.14 -4.04 31.30
CA PRO A 717 -23.79 -4.53 32.52
C PRO A 717 -24.51 -5.89 32.39
N SER A 718 -24.71 -6.37 31.15
CA SER A 718 -25.33 -7.66 30.85
C SER A 718 -24.30 -8.76 30.55
N GLY A 719 -22.98 -8.44 30.57
CA GLY A 719 -21.90 -9.36 30.28
C GLY A 719 -21.60 -9.54 28.78
N ASN A 720 -22.05 -8.64 27.90
CA ASN A 720 -21.70 -8.65 26.49
C ASN A 720 -20.39 -7.89 26.27
N PHE A 721 -19.52 -8.44 25.41
CA PHE A 721 -18.23 -7.85 25.08
C PHE A 721 -18.31 -7.01 23.79
N ILE A 722 -17.66 -5.84 23.79
CA ILE A 722 -17.48 -4.93 22.66
C ILE A 722 -15.99 -4.81 22.41
N PHE A 723 -15.56 -5.09 21.18
CA PHE A 723 -14.16 -5.17 20.75
C PHE A 723 -13.72 -3.98 19.90
N ASP A 724 -14.47 -2.89 19.89
CA ASP A 724 -14.17 -1.72 19.04
C ASP A 724 -12.81 -1.06 19.36
N GLY A 725 -12.31 -1.24 20.58
CA GLY A 725 -10.99 -0.79 20.99
C GLY A 725 -9.94 -1.92 21.03
N ALA A 726 -10.16 -3.04 20.33
CA ALA A 726 -9.19 -4.12 20.17
C ALA A 726 -8.69 -4.13 18.72
N THR A 727 -7.92 -3.10 18.36
CA THR A 727 -7.46 -2.82 17.00
C THR A 727 -5.94 -2.71 16.96
N LEU A 728 -5.38 -2.29 15.83
CA LEU A 728 -3.96 -1.92 15.73
C LEU A 728 -3.73 -0.42 15.99
N SER A 729 -4.73 0.29 16.50
CA SER A 729 -4.63 1.72 16.77
C SER A 729 -3.84 2.03 18.04
N THR A 730 -3.20 3.16 18.07
CA THR A 730 -2.63 3.75 19.28
C THR A 730 -2.90 5.27 19.28
N PRO A 731 -3.67 5.81 20.23
CA PRO A 731 -4.38 5.13 21.33
C PRO A 731 -5.60 4.33 20.86
N GLU A 732 -6.04 3.38 21.68
CA GLU A 732 -7.30 2.69 21.47
C GLU A 732 -8.49 3.53 21.91
N ARG A 733 -9.57 3.52 21.13
CA ARG A 733 -10.80 4.27 21.39
C ARG A 733 -12.02 3.37 21.23
N ALA A 734 -12.95 3.49 22.16
CA ALA A 734 -14.26 2.87 22.02
C ALA A 734 -15.35 3.86 22.42
N THR A 735 -16.44 3.91 21.65
CA THR A 735 -17.56 4.80 21.90
C THR A 735 -18.87 4.02 21.78
N VAL A 736 -19.70 4.10 22.82
CA VAL A 736 -21.01 3.44 22.86
C VAL A 736 -22.12 4.50 22.91
N ALA A 737 -23.00 4.48 21.92
CA ALA A 737 -24.16 5.35 21.89
C ALA A 737 -25.29 4.75 22.73
N ASN A 738 -25.97 5.57 23.55
CA ASN A 738 -27.07 5.18 24.44
C ASN A 738 -26.73 3.95 25.29
N PRO A 739 -25.65 3.96 26.08
CA PRO A 739 -25.19 2.81 26.84
C PRO A 739 -26.23 2.42 27.90
N ALA A 740 -26.32 1.13 28.19
CA ALA A 740 -27.11 0.65 29.33
C ALA A 740 -26.56 1.23 30.64
N PRO A 741 -27.38 1.75 31.54
CA PRO A 741 -26.93 2.22 32.86
C PRO A 741 -26.48 1.03 33.69
N GLY A 742 -25.44 1.22 34.48
CA GLY A 742 -24.92 0.16 35.34
C GLY A 742 -23.40 0.11 35.38
N VAL A 743 -22.85 -1.01 35.84
CA VAL A 743 -21.41 -1.23 35.91
C VAL A 743 -20.89 -1.75 34.58
N TRP A 744 -20.03 -0.98 33.96
CA TRP A 744 -19.25 -1.37 32.81
C TRP A 744 -17.83 -1.78 33.25
N THR A 745 -17.24 -2.74 32.56
CA THR A 745 -15.86 -3.15 32.80
C THR A 745 -15.03 -2.86 31.54
N ALA A 746 -13.96 -2.09 31.70
CA ALA A 746 -12.94 -1.93 30.68
C ALA A 746 -11.80 -2.93 30.95
N HIS A 747 -11.63 -3.88 30.05
CA HIS A 747 -10.53 -4.83 30.05
C HIS A 747 -9.38 -4.25 29.25
N ILE A 748 -8.23 -4.06 29.88
CA ILE A 748 -6.98 -3.62 29.27
C ILE A 748 -6.12 -4.87 29.09
N GLN A 749 -5.85 -5.24 27.85
CA GLN A 749 -5.17 -6.48 27.50
C GLN A 749 -3.81 -6.18 26.87
N GLY A 750 -2.73 -6.64 27.47
CA GLY A 750 -1.39 -6.58 26.87
C GLY A 750 -1.26 -7.60 25.74
N PHE A 751 -1.75 -7.23 24.54
CA PHE A 751 -1.81 -8.15 23.41
C PHE A 751 -0.42 -8.43 22.87
N GLN A 752 0.36 -7.38 22.53
CA GLN A 752 1.77 -7.54 22.15
C GLN A 752 2.63 -6.48 22.82
N ILE A 753 3.38 -6.89 23.84
CA ILE A 753 4.35 -6.05 24.54
C ILE A 753 5.73 -6.41 24.00
N ASN A 754 6.36 -5.49 23.27
CA ASN A 754 7.61 -5.75 22.55
C ASN A 754 8.78 -6.04 23.50
N ALA A 755 9.11 -7.33 23.66
CA ALA A 755 10.16 -7.79 24.55
C ALA A 755 11.58 -7.48 24.03
N LEU A 756 11.77 -7.28 22.74
CA LEU A 756 13.10 -7.06 22.14
C LEU A 756 13.70 -5.71 22.54
N PHE A 757 12.86 -4.70 22.77
CA PHE A 757 13.29 -3.34 23.08
C PHE A 757 12.80 -2.85 24.46
N ASN A 758 11.91 -3.60 25.10
CA ASN A 758 11.39 -3.27 26.42
C ASN A 758 12.03 -4.13 27.49
N VAL A 759 13.10 -3.62 28.09
CA VAL A 759 13.87 -4.31 29.16
C VAL A 759 12.97 -4.74 30.33
N PHE A 760 11.82 -4.10 30.52
CA PHE A 760 10.89 -4.37 31.62
C PHE A 760 9.75 -5.33 31.24
N ASN A 761 9.61 -5.74 29.96
CA ASN A 761 8.52 -6.57 29.43
C ASN A 761 7.14 -6.10 29.90
N SER A 762 6.94 -4.78 29.95
CA SER A 762 5.71 -4.19 30.46
C SER A 762 5.57 -2.75 29.96
N ASP A 763 4.32 -2.27 29.88
CA ASP A 763 4.05 -0.86 29.58
C ASP A 763 3.16 -0.23 30.65
N ILE A 764 3.15 1.10 30.69
CA ILE A 764 2.29 1.90 31.56
C ILE A 764 1.15 2.43 30.69
N TRP A 765 -0.07 2.04 31.04
CA TRP A 765 -1.27 2.47 30.36
C TRP A 765 -2.04 3.52 31.17
N THR A 766 -2.82 4.33 30.45
CA THR A 766 -3.71 5.36 31.00
C THR A 766 -5.07 5.21 30.37
N LEU A 767 -6.09 4.97 31.17
CA LEU A 767 -7.48 4.90 30.73
C LEU A 767 -8.21 6.21 31.10
N ARG A 768 -8.92 6.78 30.13
CA ARG A 768 -9.86 7.88 30.33
C ARG A 768 -11.25 7.41 29.91
N ALA A 769 -12.24 7.62 30.79
CA ALA A 769 -13.63 7.27 30.52
C ALA A 769 -14.53 8.46 30.84
N SER A 770 -15.51 8.70 29.98
CA SER A 770 -16.47 9.78 30.13
C SER A 770 -17.87 9.38 29.68
N ALA A 771 -18.89 9.93 30.37
CA ALA A 771 -20.27 9.88 29.98
C ALA A 771 -20.74 11.31 29.62
N ASP A 772 -21.19 11.50 28.37
CA ASP A 772 -21.60 12.82 27.84
C ASP A 772 -20.57 13.93 28.11
N GLY A 773 -19.27 13.59 27.93
CA GLY A 773 -18.15 14.49 28.20
C GLY A 773 -17.77 14.66 29.68
N HIS A 774 -18.50 14.07 30.62
CA HIS A 774 -18.15 14.11 32.05
C HIS A 774 -17.31 12.91 32.46
N ARG A 775 -16.16 13.18 33.06
CA ARG A 775 -15.24 12.13 33.51
C ARG A 775 -15.91 11.15 34.48
N LEU A 776 -15.66 9.87 34.27
CA LEU A 776 -16.07 8.80 35.17
C LEU A 776 -14.91 8.37 36.06
N SER A 777 -15.19 7.99 37.29
CA SER A 777 -14.21 7.45 38.24
C SER A 777 -14.30 5.93 38.30
N PRO A 778 -13.17 5.23 38.54
CA PRO A 778 -13.20 3.79 38.71
C PRO A 778 -13.94 3.42 40.02
N LEU A 779 -14.62 2.29 39.97
CA LEU A 779 -15.15 1.66 41.19
C LEU A 779 -14.04 0.95 41.93
N PRO A 780 -14.10 0.84 43.25
CA PRO A 780 -13.13 0.12 44.05
C PRO A 780 -13.04 -1.36 43.71
#